data_30115375660fcbecbdc98a4deb0f147d
#
_entry.id   30115375660fcbecbdc98a4deb0f147d
#
_cell.length_a   1.000
_cell.length_b   1.000
_cell.length_c   1.000
_cell.angle_alpha   90.00
_cell.angle_beta   90.00
_cell.angle_gamma   90.00
#
_symmetry.space_group_name_H-M   'P 1'
#
loop_
_entity.id
_entity.type
_entity.pdbx_description
1 polymer ?
#
loop_
_entity_poly.entity_id
_entity_poly.type
_entity_poly.pdbx_seq_one_letter_code
_entity_poly.pdbx_strand_id
1 'polypeptide(L)'
;MKINSDVTAGISVVYDKIIKMPPDGVRVFSVSVTSTEDAGVYLRFENLAAVCLNCKGKDYLGEDFEKTVKLKKNESHNFWCAVRSAGSGLLVITDICGEEIFKGDIRAEILSGEIADNLSRLVWLDSDLAIDNSVPKPFKPIIYRDETVKIAGREITFDDSGFPLELTSYFSQSVKICGTPTPILSGGVKLSVGDEEFSNISGTNEIYEDKAVIRRVSESENFTMTVEADAEFDGFVGYKVSLTAKNDVEVDDIALKLPISKRCRKYFIGLGKKGGLFDEKVDWKWNENFDQDGFWVGDVNAGVKIRLKGKNYLKPFVNIYYNHRKLNKPESWDNSGKGGIRFDGENFIAYSGKRTVKAGETLRYDFDIIVTPTKEIDLKKQFSMRFFHAMFDSDTWLEKAKKGGANIINVHHGNDLNPYINYPFVEENALKNFVKAAHDNDIEVKIYYTVRELTVNMPEFKALRDFDHEIISERNKNVETLSWQEEAKKWIEENVGGDVIPAWRQPLKGTKYNGFYDSAVITEGQSRLCNFYVEGLKDLIEKTDIDGIYIDDAAYDRNTMKRVRKILDTKPDAYIDFHQWNHYADIAGRGNCAVLYTELYPYVDKCWIGEGFDYDETPEFWLTEISGIPFGVMSEMMDTGNEYRGLTFGMTNRLGWETNESDPLDVWEIFDDYNLGEAELIGWWDDRNDVVLSNPAVRATEYILKDKKYVAVANFSSDEQETEIYMKGDERYSFYAPDIERF
;
A
#
# COMPACT_ATOMS: atom_id res chain seq x y z
N MET A 1 -23.16 -18.73 -36.21
CA MET A 1 -23.53 -18.28 -34.85
C MET A 1 -25.04 -18.08 -34.88
N LYS A 2 -25.83 -18.88 -34.15
CA LYS A 2 -27.28 -18.64 -34.00
C LYS A 2 -27.43 -17.80 -32.74
N ILE A 3 -27.74 -16.54 -32.90
CA ILE A 3 -28.08 -15.66 -31.78
C ILE A 3 -29.49 -16.04 -31.33
N ASN A 4 -29.65 -16.62 -30.15
CA ASN A 4 -30.95 -16.88 -29.54
C ASN A 4 -31.27 -15.66 -28.65
N SER A 5 -32.32 -14.90 -29.03
CA SER A 5 -32.88 -13.86 -28.19
C SER A 5 -34.25 -14.32 -27.69
N ASP A 6 -34.37 -14.51 -26.40
CA ASP A 6 -35.63 -14.80 -25.71
C ASP A 6 -36.13 -13.50 -25.05
N VAL A 7 -37.36 -13.07 -25.34
CA VAL A 7 -37.96 -11.83 -24.76
C VAL A 7 -39.07 -12.23 -23.80
N THR A 8 -38.94 -11.82 -22.55
CA THR A 8 -39.97 -12.08 -21.53
C THR A 8 -40.04 -10.86 -20.58
N ALA A 9 -41.22 -10.46 -20.16
CA ALA A 9 -41.46 -9.43 -19.11
C ALA A 9 -40.59 -8.15 -19.24
N GLY A 10 -40.46 -7.60 -20.46
CA GLY A 10 -39.74 -6.33 -20.68
C GLY A 10 -38.22 -6.46 -20.75
N ILE A 11 -37.64 -7.68 -20.68
CA ILE A 11 -36.22 -7.92 -20.90
C ILE A 11 -35.96 -8.79 -22.14
N SER A 12 -34.81 -8.56 -22.79
CA SER A 12 -34.24 -9.40 -23.84
C SER A 12 -32.95 -10.00 -23.36
N VAL A 13 -32.78 -11.32 -23.45
CA VAL A 13 -31.62 -12.06 -22.98
C VAL A 13 -30.96 -12.78 -24.15
N VAL A 14 -29.66 -12.54 -24.31
CA VAL A 14 -28.83 -13.16 -25.35
C VAL A 14 -27.70 -13.94 -24.70
N TYR A 15 -27.64 -15.25 -24.93
CA TYR A 15 -26.59 -16.13 -24.40
C TYR A 15 -26.43 -17.39 -25.23
N ASP A 16 -25.29 -18.06 -25.08
CA ASP A 16 -25.05 -19.38 -25.67
C ASP A 16 -25.69 -20.46 -24.81
N LYS A 17 -26.63 -21.24 -25.38
CA LYS A 17 -27.28 -22.36 -24.66
C LYS A 17 -26.34 -23.53 -24.39
N ILE A 18 -25.23 -23.61 -25.14
CA ILE A 18 -24.21 -24.66 -24.99
C ILE A 18 -22.86 -23.97 -24.81
N ILE A 19 -22.30 -24.09 -23.60
CA ILE A 19 -20.99 -23.58 -23.25
C ILE A 19 -19.96 -24.69 -23.41
N LYS A 20 -18.99 -24.47 -24.28
CA LYS A 20 -17.89 -25.42 -24.50
C LYS A 20 -16.75 -25.07 -23.57
N MET A 21 -16.32 -26.00 -22.73
CA MET A 21 -15.29 -25.82 -21.73
C MET A 21 -14.12 -26.79 -21.92
N PRO A 22 -12.90 -26.42 -21.47
CA PRO A 22 -11.75 -27.34 -21.45
C PRO A 22 -11.97 -28.51 -20.49
N PRO A 23 -11.27 -29.64 -20.68
CA PRO A 23 -11.41 -30.84 -19.83
C PRO A 23 -11.13 -30.53 -18.35
N ASP A 24 -10.06 -29.77 -18.09
CA ASP A 24 -9.59 -29.43 -16.75
C ASP A 24 -9.48 -27.89 -16.65
N GLY A 25 -10.58 -27.23 -16.28
CA GLY A 25 -10.54 -25.78 -16.15
C GLY A 25 -11.89 -25.11 -16.03
N VAL A 26 -11.84 -23.80 -16.08
CA VAL A 26 -12.99 -22.90 -15.99
C VAL A 26 -13.25 -22.29 -17.36
N ARG A 27 -14.52 -22.19 -17.72
CA ARG A 27 -14.92 -21.40 -18.89
C ARG A 27 -15.66 -20.16 -18.45
N VAL A 28 -15.19 -19.01 -18.90
CA VAL A 28 -15.90 -17.74 -18.75
C VAL A 28 -16.71 -17.45 -20.03
N PHE A 29 -17.92 -16.97 -19.84
CA PHE A 29 -18.85 -16.62 -20.92
C PHE A 29 -19.71 -15.42 -20.51
N SER A 30 -20.33 -14.75 -21.46
CA SER A 30 -21.21 -13.62 -21.21
C SER A 30 -22.67 -13.94 -21.45
N VAL A 31 -23.53 -13.29 -20.66
CA VAL A 31 -24.98 -13.20 -20.86
C VAL A 31 -25.32 -11.73 -21.01
N SER A 32 -25.83 -11.34 -22.18
CA SER A 32 -26.26 -9.97 -22.47
C SER A 32 -27.71 -9.80 -22.13
N VAL A 33 -28.03 -8.79 -21.31
CA VAL A 33 -29.40 -8.47 -20.92
C VAL A 33 -29.71 -7.02 -21.29
N THR A 34 -30.84 -6.81 -21.95
CA THR A 34 -31.35 -5.47 -22.30
C THR A 34 -32.72 -5.32 -21.69
N SER A 35 -32.98 -4.23 -20.95
CA SER A 35 -34.29 -3.92 -20.38
C SER A 35 -34.97 -2.78 -21.13
N THR A 36 -36.31 -2.83 -21.25
CA THR A 36 -37.10 -1.76 -21.84
C THR A 36 -37.34 -0.60 -20.87
N GLU A 37 -36.97 -0.74 -19.60
CA GLU A 37 -37.02 0.27 -18.53
C GLU A 37 -35.81 0.12 -17.60
N ASP A 38 -35.58 1.12 -16.73
CA ASP A 38 -34.55 1.00 -15.70
C ASP A 38 -34.91 -0.12 -14.73
N ALA A 39 -34.04 -1.09 -14.51
CA ALA A 39 -34.31 -2.27 -13.70
C ALA A 39 -33.10 -2.67 -12.88
N GLY A 40 -33.32 -3.30 -11.71
CA GLY A 40 -32.28 -4.03 -11.00
C GLY A 40 -32.50 -5.52 -11.18
N VAL A 41 -31.47 -6.25 -11.58
CA VAL A 41 -31.58 -7.70 -11.84
C VAL A 41 -30.48 -8.47 -11.14
N TYR A 42 -30.81 -9.73 -10.78
CA TYR A 42 -29.87 -10.70 -10.24
C TYR A 42 -29.87 -11.95 -11.13
N LEU A 43 -28.68 -12.35 -11.58
CA LEU A 43 -28.50 -13.50 -12.46
C LEU A 43 -27.87 -14.66 -11.69
N ARG A 44 -28.49 -15.84 -11.74
CA ARG A 44 -28.04 -17.05 -11.07
C ARG A 44 -28.24 -18.29 -11.94
N PHE A 45 -27.64 -19.40 -11.52
CA PHE A 45 -27.80 -20.70 -12.17
C PHE A 45 -28.42 -21.73 -11.22
N GLU A 46 -29.27 -22.59 -11.76
CA GLU A 46 -29.87 -23.76 -11.06
C GLU A 46 -29.35 -25.03 -11.71
N ASN A 47 -28.93 -26.01 -10.90
CA ASN A 47 -28.45 -27.34 -11.32
C ASN A 47 -27.20 -27.31 -12.25
N LEU A 48 -26.51 -26.21 -12.36
CA LEU A 48 -25.23 -26.07 -13.06
C LEU A 48 -24.22 -25.41 -12.13
N ALA A 49 -23.00 -25.95 -12.06
CA ALA A 49 -21.91 -25.36 -11.29
C ALA A 49 -21.33 -24.13 -12.02
N ALA A 50 -22.13 -23.06 -12.04
CA ALA A 50 -21.78 -21.77 -12.64
C ALA A 50 -22.13 -20.62 -11.69
N VAL A 51 -21.40 -19.54 -11.81
CA VAL A 51 -21.58 -18.30 -11.01
C VAL A 51 -21.57 -17.09 -11.93
N CYS A 52 -22.40 -16.10 -11.63
CA CYS A 52 -22.35 -14.79 -12.26
C CYS A 52 -21.44 -13.86 -11.43
N LEU A 53 -20.28 -13.55 -11.97
CA LEU A 53 -19.25 -12.74 -11.28
C LEU A 53 -19.70 -11.29 -10.99
N ASN A 54 -20.68 -10.75 -11.75
CA ASN A 54 -21.25 -9.43 -11.49
C ASN A 54 -22.19 -9.43 -10.29
N CYS A 55 -22.82 -10.57 -9.99
CA CYS A 55 -23.89 -10.65 -8.98
C CYS A 55 -23.44 -11.27 -7.67
N LYS A 56 -22.46 -12.18 -7.70
CA LYS A 56 -22.04 -12.98 -6.55
C LYS A 56 -20.56 -13.28 -6.61
N GLY A 57 -19.93 -13.34 -5.44
CA GLY A 57 -18.53 -13.72 -5.28
C GLY A 57 -17.96 -13.28 -3.95
N LYS A 58 -16.63 -13.17 -3.91
CA LYS A 58 -15.88 -12.61 -2.77
C LYS A 58 -15.37 -11.22 -3.11
N ASP A 59 -15.47 -10.30 -2.15
CA ASP A 59 -14.83 -8.99 -2.27
C ASP A 59 -13.30 -9.08 -2.08
N TYR A 60 -12.60 -7.95 -2.08
CA TYR A 60 -11.14 -7.90 -1.92
C TYR A 60 -10.67 -8.20 -0.47
N LEU A 61 -11.59 -8.23 0.49
CA LEU A 61 -11.34 -8.65 1.88
C LEU A 61 -11.66 -10.12 2.11
N GLY A 62 -12.21 -10.84 1.10
CA GLY A 62 -12.61 -12.24 1.16
C GLY A 62 -14.02 -12.46 1.69
N GLU A 63 -14.79 -11.40 1.90
CA GLU A 63 -16.17 -11.48 2.35
C GLU A 63 -17.11 -11.83 1.20
N ASP A 64 -18.04 -12.74 1.44
CA ASP A 64 -19.04 -13.11 0.44
C ASP A 64 -20.01 -11.94 0.18
N PHE A 65 -20.30 -11.67 -1.09
CA PHE A 65 -21.31 -10.72 -1.48
C PHE A 65 -22.33 -11.27 -2.47
N GLU A 66 -23.53 -10.75 -2.40
CA GLU A 66 -24.57 -10.89 -3.42
C GLU A 66 -25.16 -9.52 -3.71
N LYS A 67 -25.26 -9.14 -4.99
CA LYS A 67 -25.79 -7.84 -5.39
C LYS A 67 -26.60 -7.92 -6.68
N THR A 68 -27.62 -7.08 -6.79
CA THR A 68 -28.31 -6.81 -8.06
C THR A 68 -27.50 -5.84 -8.90
N VAL A 69 -27.55 -5.99 -10.22
CA VAL A 69 -26.96 -5.10 -11.19
C VAL A 69 -28.02 -4.19 -11.78
N LYS A 70 -27.73 -2.90 -11.88
CA LYS A 70 -28.64 -1.90 -12.43
C LYS A 70 -28.55 -1.89 -13.95
N LEU A 71 -29.66 -2.12 -14.62
CA LEU A 71 -29.80 -1.96 -16.06
C LEU A 71 -30.40 -0.58 -16.37
N LYS A 72 -29.84 0.13 -17.32
CA LYS A 72 -30.41 1.35 -17.87
C LYS A 72 -31.34 1.00 -19.04
N LYS A 73 -32.43 1.76 -19.14
CA LYS A 73 -33.41 1.59 -20.19
C LYS A 73 -32.79 1.55 -21.59
N ASN A 74 -33.09 0.46 -22.35
CA ASN A 74 -32.63 0.21 -23.71
C ASN A 74 -31.10 0.12 -23.88
N GLU A 75 -30.33 -0.02 -22.80
CA GLU A 75 -28.92 -0.32 -22.84
C GLU A 75 -28.70 -1.82 -22.59
N SER A 76 -27.76 -2.42 -23.30
CA SER A 76 -27.35 -3.81 -23.09
C SER A 76 -26.25 -3.86 -22.06
N HIS A 77 -26.42 -4.70 -21.04
CA HIS A 77 -25.40 -5.00 -20.04
C HIS A 77 -24.91 -6.44 -20.20
N ASN A 78 -23.59 -6.67 -20.11
CA ASN A 78 -23.02 -8.01 -20.15
C ASN A 78 -22.73 -8.51 -18.74
N PHE A 79 -23.31 -9.64 -18.41
CA PHE A 79 -23.01 -10.41 -17.21
C PHE A 79 -21.94 -11.43 -17.52
N TRP A 80 -20.85 -11.43 -16.79
CA TRP A 80 -19.75 -12.36 -16.95
C TRP A 80 -19.92 -13.54 -15.99
N CYS A 81 -19.95 -14.72 -16.54
CA CYS A 81 -20.28 -15.93 -15.83
C CYS A 81 -19.16 -16.95 -15.98
N ALA A 82 -18.88 -17.69 -14.93
CA ALA A 82 -17.88 -18.75 -14.92
C ALA A 82 -18.56 -20.11 -14.65
N VAL A 83 -18.24 -21.12 -15.47
CA VAL A 83 -18.66 -22.51 -15.26
C VAL A 83 -17.43 -23.39 -15.01
N ARG A 84 -17.52 -24.25 -13.97
CA ARG A 84 -16.40 -25.07 -13.48
C ARG A 84 -16.53 -26.55 -13.78
N SER A 85 -17.71 -27.03 -14.19
CA SER A 85 -17.93 -28.44 -14.53
C SER A 85 -19.00 -28.59 -15.61
N ALA A 86 -18.89 -29.66 -16.41
CA ALA A 86 -19.91 -30.02 -17.38
C ALA A 86 -21.22 -30.41 -16.67
N GLY A 87 -22.34 -30.09 -17.31
CA GLY A 87 -23.66 -30.35 -16.76
C GLY A 87 -24.76 -29.60 -17.51
N SER A 88 -25.99 -29.81 -17.09
CA SER A 88 -27.16 -29.09 -17.61
C SER A 88 -27.88 -28.41 -16.46
N GLY A 89 -28.42 -27.23 -16.70
CA GLY A 89 -29.12 -26.46 -15.70
C GLY A 89 -29.97 -25.35 -16.33
N LEU A 90 -30.31 -24.38 -15.51
CA LEU A 90 -31.13 -23.24 -15.90
C LEU A 90 -30.37 -21.94 -15.59
N LEU A 91 -30.43 -21.02 -16.54
CA LEU A 91 -30.10 -19.61 -16.32
C LEU A 91 -31.38 -18.91 -15.83
N VAL A 92 -31.32 -18.29 -14.68
CA VAL A 92 -32.46 -17.60 -14.05
C VAL A 92 -32.08 -16.15 -13.80
N ILE A 93 -32.96 -15.24 -14.16
CA ILE A 93 -32.84 -13.81 -13.84
C ILE A 93 -34.04 -13.41 -13.00
N THR A 94 -33.78 -12.77 -11.87
CA THR A 94 -34.80 -12.23 -10.98
C THR A 94 -34.71 -10.71 -10.91
N ASP A 95 -35.81 -10.06 -10.57
CA ASP A 95 -35.84 -8.66 -10.24
C ASP A 95 -35.33 -8.38 -8.80
N ILE A 96 -35.39 -7.11 -8.38
CA ILE A 96 -34.99 -6.67 -7.02
C ILE A 96 -35.85 -7.26 -5.88
N CYS A 97 -37.05 -7.78 -6.21
CA CYS A 97 -37.94 -8.44 -5.26
C CYS A 97 -37.68 -9.97 -5.21
N GLY A 98 -36.80 -10.49 -6.06
CA GLY A 98 -36.52 -11.92 -6.18
C GLY A 98 -37.52 -12.67 -7.09
N GLU A 99 -38.39 -11.97 -7.82
CA GLU A 99 -39.33 -12.61 -8.75
C GLU A 99 -38.63 -13.00 -10.05
N GLU A 100 -38.91 -14.22 -10.55
CA GLU A 100 -38.33 -14.72 -11.79
C GLU A 100 -38.90 -13.94 -13.00
N ILE A 101 -38.04 -13.19 -13.68
CA ILE A 101 -38.39 -12.45 -14.90
C ILE A 101 -37.88 -13.14 -16.17
N PHE A 102 -36.95 -14.09 -16.02
CA PHE A 102 -36.45 -14.92 -17.12
C PHE A 102 -35.96 -16.29 -16.63
N LYS A 103 -36.22 -17.34 -17.40
CA LYS A 103 -35.71 -18.69 -17.18
C LYS A 103 -35.40 -19.38 -18.52
N GLY A 104 -34.18 -19.90 -18.68
CA GLY A 104 -33.74 -20.52 -19.92
C GLY A 104 -32.78 -21.70 -19.70
N ASP A 105 -32.84 -22.70 -20.57
CA ASP A 105 -31.96 -23.86 -20.53
C ASP A 105 -30.51 -23.48 -20.88
N ILE A 106 -29.56 -24.02 -20.13
CA ILE A 106 -28.13 -23.89 -20.39
C ILE A 106 -27.40 -25.19 -20.11
N ARG A 107 -26.38 -25.50 -20.90
CA ARG A 107 -25.59 -26.71 -20.77
C ARG A 107 -24.11 -26.41 -20.96
N ALA A 108 -23.26 -26.98 -20.13
CA ALA A 108 -21.81 -26.97 -20.29
C ALA A 108 -21.32 -28.36 -20.76
N GLU A 109 -20.50 -28.38 -21.81
CA GLU A 109 -19.98 -29.61 -22.43
C GLU A 109 -18.45 -29.52 -22.52
N ILE A 110 -17.76 -30.62 -22.17
CA ILE A 110 -16.32 -30.72 -22.37
C ILE A 110 -16.03 -30.84 -23.87
N LEU A 111 -15.14 -30.02 -24.38
CA LEU A 111 -14.64 -30.10 -25.75
C LEU A 111 -13.24 -30.73 -25.73
N SER A 112 -13.04 -31.79 -26.51
CA SER A 112 -11.72 -32.36 -26.76
C SER A 112 -10.94 -31.50 -27.75
N GLY A 113 -9.82 -30.89 -27.28
CA GLY A 113 -8.94 -30.06 -28.11
C GLY A 113 -8.53 -28.78 -27.38
N GLU A 114 -7.57 -28.05 -27.93
CA GLU A 114 -7.17 -26.75 -27.41
C GLU A 114 -8.29 -25.72 -27.63
N ILE A 115 -8.74 -25.12 -26.56
CA ILE A 115 -9.64 -23.98 -26.56
C ILE A 115 -8.82 -22.78 -26.11
N ALA A 116 -8.67 -21.80 -27.00
CA ALA A 116 -8.13 -20.51 -26.59
C ALA A 116 -9.12 -19.86 -25.62
N ASP A 117 -8.70 -19.70 -24.39
CA ASP A 117 -9.48 -19.03 -23.34
C ASP A 117 -8.71 -17.86 -22.75
N ASN A 118 -8.85 -16.71 -23.39
CA ASN A 118 -8.20 -15.48 -22.98
C ASN A 118 -8.90 -14.79 -21.80
N LEU A 119 -10.04 -15.32 -21.32
CA LEU A 119 -10.87 -14.72 -20.29
C LEU A 119 -10.93 -15.55 -18.99
N SER A 120 -10.27 -16.72 -18.95
CA SER A 120 -10.27 -17.60 -17.77
C SER A 120 -9.78 -16.88 -16.51
N ARG A 121 -8.87 -15.92 -16.65
CA ARG A 121 -8.36 -15.09 -15.55
C ARG A 121 -9.43 -14.22 -14.86
N LEU A 122 -10.59 -13.98 -15.46
CA LEU A 122 -11.67 -13.27 -14.78
C LEU A 122 -12.14 -13.96 -13.51
N VAL A 123 -11.93 -15.28 -13.35
CA VAL A 123 -12.24 -15.99 -12.11
C VAL A 123 -11.32 -15.58 -10.96
N TRP A 124 -10.18 -14.98 -11.24
CA TRP A 124 -9.28 -14.42 -10.24
C TRP A 124 -9.90 -13.27 -9.44
N LEU A 125 -10.91 -12.60 -10.00
CA LEU A 125 -11.69 -11.59 -9.28
C LEU A 125 -12.40 -12.13 -8.04
N ASP A 126 -12.62 -13.45 -7.98
CA ASP A 126 -13.36 -14.14 -6.91
C ASP A 126 -12.41 -14.94 -5.97
N SER A 127 -11.15 -14.57 -5.92
CA SER A 127 -10.13 -15.27 -5.15
C SER A 127 -10.05 -14.80 -3.70
N ASP A 128 -9.91 -15.76 -2.78
CA ASP A 128 -9.55 -15.55 -1.38
C ASP A 128 -8.10 -15.97 -1.06
N LEU A 129 -7.26 -16.08 -2.09
CA LEU A 129 -5.87 -16.50 -1.97
C LEU A 129 -5.11 -15.63 -0.94
N ALA A 130 -4.42 -16.29 -0.02
CA ALA A 130 -3.66 -15.68 1.08
C ALA A 130 -4.51 -14.85 2.08
N ILE A 131 -5.83 -15.06 2.13
CA ILE A 131 -6.71 -14.57 3.19
C ILE A 131 -6.80 -15.64 4.27
N ASP A 132 -5.86 -15.63 5.20
CA ASP A 132 -5.75 -16.56 6.32
C ASP A 132 -5.02 -15.86 7.48
N ASN A 133 -4.93 -16.53 8.63
CA ASN A 133 -4.28 -16.00 9.83
C ASN A 133 -2.77 -16.32 9.90
N SER A 134 -2.15 -16.79 8.82
CA SER A 134 -0.70 -17.00 8.79
C SER A 134 0.07 -15.69 8.85
N VAL A 135 1.26 -15.73 9.45
CA VAL A 135 2.11 -14.56 9.64
C VAL A 135 3.23 -14.58 8.60
N PRO A 136 3.34 -13.53 7.74
CA PRO A 136 4.40 -13.46 6.73
C PRO A 136 5.76 -13.14 7.36
N LYS A 137 6.84 -13.52 6.66
CA LYS A 137 8.20 -13.15 7.06
C LYS A 137 8.40 -11.62 7.03
N PRO A 138 9.27 -11.06 7.89
CA PRO A 138 10.09 -11.73 8.92
C PRO A 138 9.39 -11.88 10.27
N PHE A 139 8.10 -11.65 10.33
CA PHE A 139 7.33 -11.63 11.57
C PHE A 139 7.12 -13.04 12.14
N LYS A 140 6.66 -13.07 13.40
CA LYS A 140 6.28 -14.28 14.14
C LYS A 140 4.86 -14.11 14.67
N PRO A 141 4.15 -15.22 14.97
CA PRO A 141 2.87 -15.15 15.65
C PRO A 141 2.95 -14.28 16.92
N ILE A 142 1.84 -13.58 17.20
CA ILE A 142 1.74 -12.76 18.41
C ILE A 142 1.77 -13.64 19.67
N ILE A 143 2.17 -13.03 20.78
CA ILE A 143 2.01 -13.63 22.11
C ILE A 143 1.08 -12.71 22.91
N TYR A 144 -0.05 -13.26 23.33
CA TYR A 144 -1.02 -12.54 24.17
C TYR A 144 -0.97 -13.05 25.60
N ARG A 145 -0.75 -12.16 26.55
CA ARG A 145 -0.77 -12.46 27.96
C ARG A 145 -1.03 -11.21 28.81
N ASP A 146 -1.89 -11.34 29.83
CA ASP A 146 -2.18 -10.28 30.80
C ASP A 146 -2.53 -8.93 30.10
N GLU A 147 -3.53 -8.95 29.18
CA GLU A 147 -3.97 -7.83 28.35
C GLU A 147 -2.85 -7.19 27.50
N THR A 148 -1.73 -7.88 27.31
CA THR A 148 -0.59 -7.42 26.52
C THR A 148 -0.38 -8.27 25.28
N VAL A 149 -0.33 -7.62 24.12
CA VAL A 149 0.12 -8.19 22.85
C VAL A 149 1.61 -7.92 22.70
N LYS A 150 2.41 -9.00 22.62
CA LYS A 150 3.85 -8.96 22.36
C LYS A 150 4.13 -9.35 20.92
N ILE A 151 4.86 -8.50 20.25
CA ILE A 151 5.29 -8.65 18.87
C ILE A 151 6.78 -8.36 18.74
N ALA A 152 7.39 -8.57 17.58
CA ALA A 152 8.81 -8.35 17.37
C ALA A 152 9.22 -6.91 17.82
N GLY A 153 9.99 -6.82 18.90
CA GLY A 153 10.53 -5.57 19.43
C GLY A 153 9.52 -4.58 20.02
N ARG A 154 8.24 -4.96 20.25
CA ARG A 154 7.21 -4.05 20.78
C ARG A 154 6.22 -4.77 21.67
N GLU A 155 5.60 -4.03 22.57
CA GLU A 155 4.50 -4.48 23.42
C GLU A 155 3.38 -3.44 23.43
N ILE A 156 2.14 -3.92 23.39
CA ILE A 156 0.91 -3.12 23.44
C ILE A 156 0.06 -3.67 24.57
N THR A 157 -0.09 -2.91 25.63
CA THR A 157 -0.93 -3.29 26.79
C THR A 157 -2.23 -2.51 26.73
N PHE A 158 -3.35 -3.18 26.90
CA PHE A 158 -4.69 -2.62 26.84
C PHE A 158 -5.25 -2.41 28.25
N ASP A 159 -6.05 -1.36 28.42
CA ASP A 159 -6.84 -1.15 29.63
C ASP A 159 -8.21 -1.85 29.55
N ASP A 160 -8.99 -1.74 30.63
CA ASP A 160 -10.33 -2.35 30.69
C ASP A 160 -11.33 -1.76 29.68
N SER A 161 -11.06 -0.62 29.10
CA SER A 161 -11.89 -0.01 28.05
C SER A 161 -11.50 -0.44 26.64
N GLY A 162 -10.37 -1.18 26.50
CA GLY A 162 -9.83 -1.65 25.23
C GLY A 162 -8.91 -0.65 24.52
N PHE A 163 -8.61 0.48 25.14
CA PHE A 163 -7.61 1.42 24.61
C PHE A 163 -6.20 1.08 25.11
N PRO A 164 -5.12 1.57 24.43
CA PRO A 164 -3.77 1.32 24.88
C PRO A 164 -3.50 2.01 26.24
N LEU A 165 -3.17 1.20 27.23
CA LEU A 165 -2.63 1.67 28.51
C LEU A 165 -1.15 2.01 28.37
N GLU A 166 -0.41 1.13 27.67
CA GLU A 166 1.01 1.29 27.42
C GLU A 166 1.36 0.87 26.00
N LEU A 167 2.26 1.62 25.36
CA LEU A 167 2.94 1.26 24.12
C LEU A 167 4.43 1.31 24.41
N THR A 168 5.16 0.22 24.17
CA THR A 168 6.58 0.11 24.46
C THR A 168 7.34 -0.41 23.25
N SER A 169 8.43 0.26 22.90
CA SER A 169 9.41 -0.17 21.92
C SER A 169 10.67 -0.70 22.60
N TYR A 170 11.25 -1.76 22.04
CA TYR A 170 12.52 -2.35 22.47
C TYR A 170 13.60 -2.20 21.40
N PHE A 171 13.46 -1.25 20.50
CA PHE A 171 14.46 -0.94 19.50
C PHE A 171 15.50 0.06 20.01
N SER A 172 16.73 -0.09 19.52
CA SER A 172 17.79 0.91 19.66
C SER A 172 17.65 2.03 18.61
N GLN A 173 18.47 3.08 18.72
CA GLN A 173 18.54 4.14 17.71
C GLN A 173 19.12 3.66 16.37
N SER A 174 19.78 2.50 16.31
CA SER A 174 20.19 1.80 15.08
C SER A 174 19.13 0.82 14.57
N VAL A 175 17.91 0.92 15.08
CA VAL A 175 16.76 0.09 14.71
C VAL A 175 17.05 -1.41 14.80
N LYS A 176 17.70 -1.82 15.90
CA LYS A 176 17.93 -3.22 16.28
C LYS A 176 17.21 -3.50 17.59
N ILE A 177 16.65 -4.71 17.73
CA ILE A 177 16.01 -5.12 18.98
C ILE A 177 17.08 -5.30 20.06
N CYS A 178 17.05 -4.46 21.10
CA CYS A 178 18.08 -4.43 22.14
C CYS A 178 17.58 -4.83 23.54
N GLY A 179 16.29 -5.09 23.69
CA GLY A 179 15.69 -5.47 24.98
C GLY A 179 15.55 -4.32 25.99
N THR A 180 15.99 -3.10 25.70
CA THR A 180 15.81 -1.93 26.55
C THR A 180 14.47 -1.27 26.23
N PRO A 181 13.53 -1.17 27.20
CA PRO A 181 12.23 -0.59 26.96
C PRO A 181 12.27 0.93 26.77
N THR A 182 11.57 1.41 25.78
CA THR A 182 11.28 2.84 25.57
C THR A 182 9.76 3.02 25.58
N PRO A 183 9.17 3.53 26.67
CA PRO A 183 7.75 3.85 26.72
C PRO A 183 7.40 4.99 25.76
N ILE A 184 6.43 4.74 24.89
CA ILE A 184 5.93 5.72 23.91
C ILE A 184 4.88 6.62 24.55
N LEU A 185 4.04 6.06 25.41
CA LEU A 185 3.01 6.79 26.13
C LEU A 185 3.52 7.23 27.53
N SER A 186 3.04 8.36 28.02
CA SER A 186 3.20 8.83 29.41
C SER A 186 1.98 8.51 30.26
N GLY A 187 0.93 7.91 29.72
CA GLY A 187 -0.30 7.46 30.34
C GLY A 187 -1.20 6.78 29.32
N GLY A 188 -2.35 6.24 29.76
CA GLY A 188 -3.28 5.54 28.88
C GLY A 188 -3.97 6.45 27.86
N VAL A 189 -4.23 5.92 26.68
CA VAL A 189 -5.07 6.56 25.67
C VAL A 189 -6.53 6.57 26.15
N LYS A 190 -7.25 7.68 25.95
CA LYS A 190 -8.64 7.81 26.41
C LYS A 190 -9.52 8.50 25.37
N LEU A 191 -10.70 7.93 25.14
CA LEU A 191 -11.81 8.63 24.50
C LEU A 191 -12.71 9.25 25.60
N SER A 192 -12.74 10.56 25.71
CA SER A 192 -13.61 11.30 26.63
C SER A 192 -14.86 11.77 25.90
N VAL A 193 -16.01 11.74 26.58
CA VAL A 193 -17.32 12.18 26.06
C VAL A 193 -17.88 13.19 27.06
N GLY A 194 -17.63 14.48 26.85
CA GLY A 194 -17.97 15.51 27.83
C GLY A 194 -17.49 15.12 29.24
N ASP A 195 -18.41 15.19 30.21
CA ASP A 195 -18.18 14.80 31.61
C ASP A 195 -18.67 13.37 31.92
N GLU A 196 -18.96 12.54 30.92
CA GLU A 196 -19.45 11.17 31.12
C GLU A 196 -18.37 10.26 31.71
N GLU A 197 -18.74 9.52 32.75
CA GLU A 197 -17.89 8.47 33.33
C GLU A 197 -18.39 7.09 32.88
N PHE A 198 -17.49 6.32 32.26
CA PHE A 198 -17.80 4.99 31.74
C PHE A 198 -17.36 3.91 32.71
N SER A 199 -18.20 2.89 32.86
CA SER A 199 -17.90 1.66 33.58
C SER A 199 -17.94 0.49 32.59
N ASN A 200 -16.92 -0.36 32.59
CA ASN A 200 -16.88 -1.55 31.77
C ASN A 200 -17.94 -2.56 32.25
N ILE A 201 -18.79 -3.05 31.33
CA ILE A 201 -19.86 -4.01 31.64
C ILE A 201 -19.62 -5.40 31.02
N SER A 202 -18.84 -5.50 29.95
CA SER A 202 -18.48 -6.77 29.34
C SER A 202 -17.26 -6.65 28.43
N GLY A 203 -16.59 -7.77 28.21
CA GLY A 203 -15.45 -7.83 27.29
C GLY A 203 -15.15 -9.27 26.84
N THR A 204 -14.59 -9.41 25.65
CA THR A 204 -14.08 -10.68 25.08
C THR A 204 -12.76 -10.44 24.39
N ASN A 205 -11.90 -11.46 24.39
CA ASN A 205 -10.65 -11.49 23.65
C ASN A 205 -10.64 -12.74 22.75
N GLU A 206 -10.41 -12.56 21.46
CA GLU A 206 -10.21 -13.65 20.51
C GLU A 206 -8.77 -13.56 20.00
N ILE A 207 -8.01 -14.65 20.14
CA ILE A 207 -6.59 -14.66 19.83
C ILE A 207 -6.33 -15.60 18.66
N TYR A 208 -5.67 -15.07 17.64
CA TYR A 208 -5.24 -15.76 16.44
C TYR A 208 -3.70 -15.72 16.36
N GLU A 209 -3.10 -16.38 15.39
CA GLU A 209 -1.66 -16.32 15.19
C GLU A 209 -1.20 -14.93 14.76
N ASP A 210 -2.00 -14.28 13.95
CA ASP A 210 -1.68 -12.97 13.34
C ASP A 210 -2.21 -11.78 14.13
N LYS A 211 -3.20 -11.96 15.02
CA LYS A 211 -3.84 -10.85 15.74
C LYS A 211 -4.53 -11.24 17.03
N ALA A 212 -4.76 -10.23 17.87
CA ALA A 212 -5.69 -10.26 18.99
C ALA A 212 -6.85 -9.32 18.73
N VAL A 213 -8.08 -9.81 18.79
CA VAL A 213 -9.32 -9.02 18.70
C VAL A 213 -9.86 -8.80 20.11
N ILE A 214 -9.82 -7.56 20.55
CA ILE A 214 -10.20 -7.13 21.91
C ILE A 214 -11.50 -6.37 21.79
N ARG A 215 -12.57 -6.86 22.44
CA ARG A 215 -13.87 -6.19 22.46
C ARG A 215 -14.21 -5.78 23.88
N ARG A 216 -14.68 -4.55 24.04
CA ARG A 216 -15.14 -4.01 25.32
C ARG A 216 -16.44 -3.25 25.12
N VAL A 217 -17.33 -3.38 26.09
CA VAL A 217 -18.57 -2.60 26.15
C VAL A 217 -18.59 -1.87 27.49
N SER A 218 -18.73 -0.57 27.44
CA SER A 218 -18.81 0.31 28.62
C SER A 218 -20.07 1.15 28.58
N GLU A 219 -20.59 1.49 29.73
CA GLU A 219 -21.77 2.35 29.88
C GLU A 219 -21.52 3.54 30.79
N SER A 220 -22.13 4.65 30.43
CA SER A 220 -22.30 5.82 31.25
C SER A 220 -23.80 6.11 31.47
N GLU A 221 -24.14 7.22 32.07
CA GLU A 221 -25.53 7.65 32.25
C GLU A 221 -26.24 7.77 30.88
N ASN A 222 -25.61 8.41 29.91
CA ASN A 222 -26.23 8.75 28.65
C ASN A 222 -25.76 7.93 27.45
N PHE A 223 -24.69 7.13 27.56
CA PHE A 223 -24.11 6.42 26.42
C PHE A 223 -23.80 4.96 26.72
N THR A 224 -23.84 4.16 25.64
CA THR A 224 -23.15 2.87 25.56
C THR A 224 -21.99 3.03 24.57
N MET A 225 -20.77 2.69 24.98
CA MET A 225 -19.57 2.69 24.15
C MET A 225 -19.14 1.26 23.87
N THR A 226 -18.97 0.92 22.60
CA THR A 226 -18.39 -0.36 22.17
C THR A 226 -17.06 -0.09 21.48
N VAL A 227 -16.01 -0.74 21.96
CA VAL A 227 -14.66 -0.69 21.41
C VAL A 227 -14.28 -2.06 20.88
N GLU A 228 -13.88 -2.16 19.61
CA GLU A 228 -13.23 -3.31 19.01
C GLU A 228 -11.84 -2.88 18.53
N ALA A 229 -10.80 -3.55 19.04
CA ALA A 229 -9.41 -3.32 18.68
C ALA A 229 -8.82 -4.58 18.06
N ASP A 230 -8.34 -4.50 16.81
CA ASP A 230 -7.62 -5.56 16.11
C ASP A 230 -6.12 -5.26 16.18
N ALA A 231 -5.39 -5.89 17.11
CA ALA A 231 -3.95 -5.71 17.29
C ALA A 231 -3.18 -6.80 16.56
N GLU A 232 -2.41 -6.43 15.53
CA GLU A 232 -1.75 -7.37 14.62
C GLU A 232 -0.23 -7.50 14.86
N PHE A 233 0.34 -8.57 14.30
CA PHE A 233 1.74 -8.99 14.44
C PHE A 233 2.78 -7.94 14.04
N ASP A 234 2.41 -6.94 13.22
CA ASP A 234 3.29 -5.89 12.71
C ASP A 234 3.20 -4.56 13.49
N GLY A 235 2.39 -4.53 14.55
CA GLY A 235 2.20 -3.36 15.40
C GLY A 235 1.09 -2.42 14.94
N PHE A 236 0.32 -2.83 13.94
CA PHE A 236 -0.93 -2.17 13.59
C PHE A 236 -2.03 -2.50 14.60
N VAL A 237 -2.79 -1.50 15.02
CA VAL A 237 -4.03 -1.70 15.79
C VAL A 237 -5.14 -0.89 15.15
N GLY A 238 -6.11 -1.60 14.60
CA GLY A 238 -7.32 -0.99 14.03
C GLY A 238 -8.42 -0.89 15.07
N TYR A 239 -8.99 0.29 15.25
CA TYR A 239 -10.09 0.55 16.17
C TYR A 239 -11.39 0.80 15.44
N LYS A 240 -12.46 0.10 15.88
CA LYS A 240 -13.85 0.42 15.58
C LYS A 240 -14.53 0.84 16.88
N VAL A 241 -14.86 2.12 16.99
CA VAL A 241 -15.47 2.67 18.21
C VAL A 241 -16.87 3.18 17.89
N SER A 242 -17.87 2.61 18.57
CA SER A 242 -19.26 3.03 18.47
C SER A 242 -19.70 3.67 19.79
N LEU A 243 -20.33 4.83 19.70
CA LEU A 243 -20.92 5.53 20.82
C LEU A 243 -22.42 5.73 20.56
N THR A 244 -23.27 4.98 21.28
CA THR A 244 -24.74 5.02 21.11
C THR A 244 -25.36 5.77 22.26
N ALA A 245 -26.14 6.83 21.97
CA ALA A 245 -26.85 7.60 22.97
C ALA A 245 -28.09 6.86 23.49
N LYS A 246 -28.25 6.80 24.82
CA LYS A 246 -29.43 6.26 25.51
C LYS A 246 -30.57 7.30 25.58
N ASN A 247 -30.19 8.56 25.65
CA ASN A 247 -31.08 9.72 25.80
C ASN A 247 -30.68 10.81 24.81
N ASP A 248 -31.58 11.80 24.57
CA ASP A 248 -31.20 13.05 23.92
C ASP A 248 -30.22 13.80 24.82
N VAL A 249 -28.99 14.04 24.35
CA VAL A 249 -27.95 14.65 25.15
C VAL A 249 -27.14 15.67 24.36
N GLU A 250 -26.76 16.76 25.01
CA GLU A 250 -25.83 17.74 24.50
C GLU A 250 -24.44 17.45 25.10
N VAL A 251 -23.42 17.31 24.26
CA VAL A 251 -22.04 17.02 24.65
C VAL A 251 -21.16 18.15 24.17
N ASP A 252 -20.33 18.70 25.05
CA ASP A 252 -19.44 19.80 24.72
C ASP A 252 -18.26 19.37 23.81
N ASP A 253 -17.76 18.14 23.99
CA ASP A 253 -16.73 17.55 23.12
C ASP A 253 -16.72 16.03 23.23
N ILE A 254 -16.30 15.37 22.16
CA ILE A 254 -15.88 13.96 22.17
C ILE A 254 -14.45 13.94 21.62
N ALA A 255 -13.49 13.52 22.46
CA ALA A 255 -12.08 13.69 22.16
C ALA A 255 -11.24 12.48 22.53
N LEU A 256 -10.38 12.03 21.61
CA LEU A 256 -9.34 11.03 21.83
C LEU A 256 -8.07 11.75 22.31
N LYS A 257 -7.59 11.41 23.49
CA LYS A 257 -6.37 11.94 24.10
C LYS A 257 -5.25 10.92 23.99
N LEU A 258 -4.14 11.33 23.40
CA LEU A 258 -2.93 10.52 23.23
C LEU A 258 -1.77 11.18 23.98
N PRO A 259 -1.43 10.69 25.18
CA PRO A 259 -0.35 11.23 26.01
C PRO A 259 1.00 10.66 25.55
N ILE A 260 1.59 11.24 24.51
CA ILE A 260 2.91 10.80 24.03
C ILE A 260 4.01 11.28 24.95
N SER A 261 4.91 10.38 25.36
CA SER A 261 6.02 10.70 26.24
C SER A 261 6.97 11.76 25.62
N LYS A 262 7.52 12.65 26.41
CA LYS A 262 8.42 13.71 25.94
C LYS A 262 9.62 13.16 25.16
N ARG A 263 10.12 11.99 25.53
CA ARG A 263 11.21 11.31 24.86
C ARG A 263 10.86 10.93 23.40
N CYS A 264 9.60 10.58 23.14
CA CYS A 264 9.10 10.19 21.81
C CYS A 264 8.48 11.36 21.03
N ARG A 265 8.72 12.62 21.42
CA ARG A 265 8.25 13.82 20.72
C ARG A 265 9.39 14.59 20.06
N LYS A 266 10.38 13.88 19.49
CA LYS A 266 11.54 14.51 18.86
C LYS A 266 11.24 14.93 17.42
N TYR A 267 10.57 14.06 16.68
CA TYR A 267 10.22 14.28 15.26
C TYR A 267 8.72 14.22 15.06
N PHE A 268 8.25 14.88 14.00
CA PHE A 268 6.84 14.93 13.64
C PHE A 268 6.67 15.01 12.13
N ILE A 269 5.65 14.31 11.58
CA ILE A 269 5.24 14.32 10.18
C ILE A 269 3.72 14.27 10.11
N GLY A 270 3.12 14.99 9.17
CA GLY A 270 1.69 14.91 8.87
C GLY A 270 0.92 16.17 9.20
N LEU A 271 -0.38 16.15 9.01
CA LEU A 271 -1.28 17.29 9.25
C LEU A 271 -0.81 18.60 8.58
N GLY A 272 -0.30 18.49 7.33
CA GLY A 272 0.19 19.63 6.56
C GLY A 272 1.58 20.11 6.93
N LYS A 273 2.31 19.37 7.75
CA LYS A 273 3.72 19.67 8.06
C LYS A 273 4.65 18.69 7.36
N LYS A 274 5.71 19.20 6.76
CA LYS A 274 6.85 18.39 6.32
C LYS A 274 7.49 17.70 7.52
N GLY A 275 8.10 16.55 7.29
CA GLY A 275 8.87 15.82 8.30
C GLY A 275 10.05 16.63 8.84
N GLY A 276 10.32 16.50 10.13
CA GLY A 276 11.40 17.21 10.81
C GLY A 276 11.25 17.22 12.32
N LEU A 277 12.00 18.10 12.98
CA LEU A 277 11.90 18.29 14.42
C LEU A 277 10.50 18.77 14.83
N PHE A 278 9.97 18.21 15.92
CA PHE A 278 8.68 18.62 16.44
C PHE A 278 8.77 19.99 17.12
N ASP A 279 8.05 20.97 16.60
CA ASP A 279 8.00 22.35 17.11
C ASP A 279 6.98 22.58 18.25
N GLU A 280 6.41 21.49 18.79
CA GLU A 280 5.35 21.48 19.83
C GLU A 280 4.10 22.30 19.46
N LYS A 281 3.82 22.45 18.17
CA LYS A 281 2.66 23.20 17.68
C LYS A 281 1.85 22.34 16.72
N VAL A 282 0.65 21.95 17.13
CA VAL A 282 -0.37 21.35 16.27
C VAL A 282 -1.70 22.01 16.59
N ASP A 283 -2.31 22.59 15.58
CA ASP A 283 -3.69 23.07 15.57
C ASP A 283 -4.22 22.90 14.15
N TRP A 284 -4.78 21.72 13.87
CA TRP A 284 -5.17 21.28 12.55
C TRP A 284 -6.66 21.07 12.44
N LYS A 285 -7.20 21.42 11.27
CA LYS A 285 -8.60 21.24 10.90
C LYS A 285 -8.72 20.42 9.64
N TRP A 286 -9.79 19.66 9.51
CA TRP A 286 -10.09 18.89 8.32
C TRP A 286 -10.21 19.77 7.08
N ASN A 287 -9.54 19.35 6.01
CA ASN A 287 -9.64 19.97 4.70
C ASN A 287 -9.83 18.87 3.64
N GLU A 288 -10.98 18.84 3.00
CA GLU A 288 -11.31 17.82 2.01
C GLU A 288 -10.43 17.86 0.74
N ASN A 289 -9.71 18.96 0.53
CA ASN A 289 -8.82 19.12 -0.62
C ASN A 289 -7.39 18.60 -0.34
N PHE A 290 -7.12 18.11 0.87
CA PHE A 290 -5.82 17.60 1.25
C PHE A 290 -5.96 16.20 1.86
N ASP A 291 -5.04 15.30 1.50
CA ASP A 291 -4.99 13.91 1.99
C ASP A 291 -4.29 13.85 3.35
N GLN A 292 -4.86 14.57 4.33
CA GLN A 292 -4.30 14.70 5.67
C GLN A 292 -5.31 14.20 6.69
N ASP A 293 -5.19 12.94 7.07
CA ASP A 293 -6.09 12.25 8.00
C ASP A 293 -5.34 11.67 9.21
N GLY A 294 -4.02 11.88 9.29
CA GLY A 294 -3.17 11.33 10.32
C GLY A 294 -1.81 12.01 10.43
N PHE A 295 -1.05 11.55 11.41
CA PHE A 295 0.32 11.98 11.66
C PHE A 295 1.15 10.86 12.30
N TRP A 296 2.46 11.00 12.22
CA TRP A 296 3.42 10.24 13.02
C TRP A 296 4.20 11.17 13.93
N VAL A 297 4.47 10.71 15.15
CA VAL A 297 5.32 11.37 16.14
C VAL A 297 6.21 10.33 16.79
N GLY A 298 7.50 10.63 16.94
CA GLY A 298 8.44 9.66 17.52
C GLY A 298 9.87 10.15 17.60
N ASP A 299 10.72 9.27 18.10
CA ASP A 299 12.15 9.22 17.83
C ASP A 299 12.43 8.01 16.91
N VAL A 300 13.66 7.81 16.47
CA VAL A 300 14.03 6.73 15.55
C VAL A 300 13.71 5.35 16.12
N ASN A 301 13.91 5.16 17.41
CA ASN A 301 13.72 3.87 18.09
C ASN A 301 12.31 3.64 18.66
N ALA A 302 11.46 4.66 18.71
CA ALA A 302 10.15 4.56 19.33
C ALA A 302 9.21 5.67 18.83
N GLY A 303 8.13 5.32 18.18
CA GLY A 303 7.15 6.25 17.67
C GLY A 303 5.79 5.63 17.46
N VAL A 304 4.81 6.46 17.15
CA VAL A 304 3.46 6.02 16.81
C VAL A 304 2.90 6.87 15.69
N LYS A 305 2.32 6.21 14.68
CA LYS A 305 1.49 6.82 13.67
C LYS A 305 0.03 6.64 14.08
N ILE A 306 -0.78 7.66 13.89
CA ILE A 306 -2.22 7.60 14.08
C ILE A 306 -2.94 8.14 12.86
N ARG A 307 -4.12 7.55 12.54
CA ARG A 307 -5.02 8.01 11.49
C ARG A 307 -6.46 7.92 11.96
N LEU A 308 -7.24 8.97 11.73
CA LEU A 308 -8.64 9.05 12.08
C LEU A 308 -9.50 8.58 10.90
N LYS A 309 -10.49 7.73 11.16
CA LYS A 309 -11.33 7.09 10.14
C LYS A 309 -12.83 7.19 10.49
N GLY A 310 -13.67 6.98 9.49
CA GLY A 310 -15.09 6.79 9.65
C GLY A 310 -15.55 5.42 9.19
N LYS A 311 -16.84 5.13 9.33
CA LYS A 311 -17.45 3.85 8.94
C LYS A 311 -17.15 3.47 7.47
N ASN A 312 -17.16 4.46 6.58
CA ASN A 312 -16.97 4.28 5.14
C ASN A 312 -15.63 4.90 4.71
N TYR A 313 -14.58 4.67 5.49
CA TYR A 313 -13.27 5.21 5.17
C TYR A 313 -12.74 4.58 3.88
N LEU A 314 -12.40 5.45 2.94
CA LEU A 314 -11.63 5.09 1.75
C LEU A 314 -10.25 5.73 1.91
N LYS A 315 -9.21 4.92 1.78
CA LYS A 315 -7.84 5.43 1.76
C LYS A 315 -7.72 6.46 0.64
N PRO A 316 -7.15 7.64 0.89
CA PRO A 316 -6.85 8.58 -0.17
C PRO A 316 -5.94 7.92 -1.21
N PHE A 317 -6.40 7.87 -2.46
CA PHE A 317 -5.57 7.44 -3.58
C PHE A 317 -4.82 8.63 -4.11
N VAL A 318 -3.58 8.75 -3.72
CA VAL A 318 -2.69 9.76 -4.27
C VAL A 318 -2.08 9.19 -5.54
N ASN A 319 -2.30 9.90 -6.65
CA ASN A 319 -1.78 9.50 -7.95
C ASN A 319 -1.44 10.75 -8.76
N ILE A 320 -0.26 10.77 -9.38
CA ILE A 320 0.25 11.88 -10.16
C ILE A 320 -0.57 12.18 -11.44
N TYR A 321 -1.44 11.27 -11.87
CA TYR A 321 -2.17 11.38 -13.13
C TYR A 321 -3.54 12.05 -13.00
N TYR A 322 -4.03 12.32 -11.79
CA TYR A 322 -5.29 13.01 -11.59
C TYR A 322 -5.27 13.90 -10.36
N ASN A 323 -6.11 14.92 -10.33
CA ASN A 323 -6.36 15.65 -9.10
C ASN A 323 -6.79 14.68 -8.04
N HIS A 324 -6.23 14.78 -6.84
CA HIS A 324 -6.53 13.86 -5.78
C HIS A 324 -8.05 13.78 -5.53
N ARG A 325 -8.54 12.62 -5.20
CA ARG A 325 -9.89 12.44 -4.69
C ARG A 325 -10.03 13.27 -3.42
N LYS A 326 -11.12 14.02 -3.32
CA LYS A 326 -11.43 14.70 -2.07
C LYS A 326 -11.46 13.71 -0.93
N LEU A 327 -10.79 14.07 0.16
CA LEU A 327 -10.79 13.26 1.37
C LEU A 327 -12.20 13.04 1.85
N ASN A 328 -12.59 11.78 2.06
CA ASN A 328 -13.85 11.42 2.69
C ASN A 328 -13.71 11.65 4.20
N LYS A 329 -14.01 12.89 4.63
CA LYS A 329 -13.87 13.30 6.03
C LYS A 329 -14.72 12.41 6.94
N PRO A 330 -14.17 11.83 8.01
CA PRO A 330 -14.95 11.04 8.95
C PRO A 330 -16.00 11.90 9.64
N GLU A 331 -17.28 11.61 9.41
CA GLU A 331 -18.42 12.44 9.83
C GLU A 331 -18.40 12.77 11.34
N SER A 332 -18.13 11.76 12.18
CA SER A 332 -18.09 11.97 13.63
C SER A 332 -16.91 12.82 14.07
N TRP A 333 -15.72 12.60 13.49
CA TRP A 333 -14.52 13.38 13.80
C TRP A 333 -14.60 14.81 13.28
N ASP A 334 -15.06 15.01 12.03
CA ASP A 334 -15.20 16.35 11.43
C ASP A 334 -16.29 17.17 12.09
N ASN A 335 -17.41 16.54 12.46
CA ASN A 335 -18.58 17.18 13.05
C ASN A 335 -18.94 18.52 12.39
N SER A 336 -19.11 18.50 11.07
CA SER A 336 -19.44 19.69 10.28
C SER A 336 -18.43 20.84 10.45
N GLY A 337 -17.15 20.51 10.44
CA GLY A 337 -16.03 21.45 10.53
C GLY A 337 -15.65 21.92 11.94
N LYS A 338 -16.27 21.37 12.98
CA LYS A 338 -15.92 21.69 14.38
C LYS A 338 -14.71 20.90 14.87
N GLY A 339 -14.48 19.69 14.33
CA GLY A 339 -13.45 18.79 14.70
C GLY A 339 -12.06 19.18 14.21
N GLY A 340 -11.02 18.52 14.76
CA GLY A 340 -9.63 18.75 14.41
C GLY A 340 -8.68 17.98 15.32
N ILE A 341 -7.39 18.31 15.20
CA ILE A 341 -6.32 17.77 16.05
C ILE A 341 -5.50 18.93 16.59
N ARG A 342 -5.23 18.94 17.91
CA ARG A 342 -4.36 19.92 18.56
C ARG A 342 -3.38 19.25 19.50
N PHE A 343 -2.30 19.93 19.81
CA PHE A 343 -1.38 19.60 20.89
C PHE A 343 -1.54 20.64 22.01
N ASP A 344 -1.73 20.18 23.26
CA ASP A 344 -1.97 21.05 24.42
C ASP A 344 -0.72 21.30 25.30
N GLY A 345 0.45 20.81 24.86
CA GLY A 345 1.71 20.82 25.61
C GLY A 345 2.05 19.47 26.25
N GLU A 346 1.06 18.60 26.44
CA GLU A 346 1.22 17.25 27.00
C GLU A 346 0.64 16.17 26.07
N ASN A 347 -0.55 16.41 25.52
CA ASN A 347 -1.32 15.42 24.75
C ASN A 347 -1.58 15.88 23.32
N PHE A 348 -1.56 14.93 22.40
CA PHE A 348 -2.27 15.12 21.14
C PHE A 348 -3.74 14.82 21.37
N ILE A 349 -4.61 15.73 20.94
CA ILE A 349 -6.06 15.64 21.15
C ILE A 349 -6.75 15.71 19.80
N ALA A 350 -7.36 14.59 19.39
CA ALA A 350 -8.30 14.57 18.30
C ALA A 350 -9.68 14.84 18.86
N TYR A 351 -10.30 15.97 18.52
CA TYR A 351 -11.55 16.46 19.08
C TYR A 351 -12.60 16.66 18.00
N SER A 352 -13.88 16.57 18.36
CA SER A 352 -14.98 16.75 17.44
C SER A 352 -15.86 17.98 17.76
N GLY A 353 -15.66 18.61 18.93
CA GLY A 353 -16.41 19.79 19.37
C GLY A 353 -17.88 19.52 19.70
N LYS A 354 -18.57 20.55 20.13
CA LYS A 354 -19.92 20.48 20.65
C LYS A 354 -20.93 19.92 19.65
N ARG A 355 -21.80 19.00 20.14
CA ARG A 355 -22.93 18.41 19.38
C ARG A 355 -24.09 17.99 20.27
N THR A 356 -25.24 17.85 19.66
CA THR A 356 -26.42 17.18 20.23
C THR A 356 -26.53 15.81 19.60
N VAL A 357 -26.69 14.76 20.42
CA VAL A 357 -26.85 13.37 19.97
C VAL A 357 -28.26 12.93 20.39
N LYS A 358 -29.01 12.33 19.47
CA LYS A 358 -30.38 11.86 19.74
C LYS A 358 -30.38 10.46 20.35
N ALA A 359 -31.39 10.17 21.16
CA ALA A 359 -31.58 8.82 21.70
C ALA A 359 -31.61 7.78 20.57
N GLY A 360 -30.80 6.72 20.69
CA GLY A 360 -30.64 5.69 19.69
C GLY A 360 -29.68 6.04 18.54
N GLU A 361 -29.16 7.26 18.43
CA GLU A 361 -28.15 7.63 17.46
C GLU A 361 -26.81 7.03 17.85
N THR A 362 -26.08 6.48 16.84
CA THR A 362 -24.76 5.90 17.00
C THR A 362 -23.73 6.70 16.22
N LEU A 363 -22.75 7.24 16.91
CA LEU A 363 -21.56 7.89 16.34
C LEU A 363 -20.43 6.89 16.18
N ARG A 364 -19.57 7.07 15.15
CA ARG A 364 -18.40 6.21 14.87
C ARG A 364 -17.13 7.02 14.98
N TYR A 365 -16.24 6.60 15.88
CA TYR A 365 -14.94 7.22 16.15
C TYR A 365 -13.80 6.23 15.83
N ASP A 366 -13.81 5.72 14.60
CA ASP A 366 -12.80 4.76 14.16
C ASP A 366 -11.45 5.44 13.94
N PHE A 367 -10.38 4.73 14.26
CA PHE A 367 -9.01 5.17 14.02
C PHE A 367 -8.06 3.97 13.93
N ASP A 368 -6.84 4.17 13.48
CA ASP A 368 -5.77 3.20 13.62
C ASP A 368 -4.50 3.80 14.22
N ILE A 369 -3.69 2.96 14.83
CA ILE A 369 -2.34 3.27 15.25
C ILE A 369 -1.35 2.24 14.69
N ILE A 370 -0.10 2.67 14.51
CA ILE A 370 1.02 1.78 14.18
C ILE A 370 2.19 2.15 15.07
N VAL A 371 2.69 1.18 15.81
CA VAL A 371 3.87 1.34 16.65
C VAL A 371 5.13 1.14 15.82
N THR A 372 6.03 2.11 15.82
CA THR A 372 7.28 2.09 15.03
C THR A 372 8.52 2.06 15.91
N PRO A 373 9.66 1.56 15.37
CA PRO A 373 9.86 0.89 14.08
C PRO A 373 9.06 -0.40 13.96
N THR A 374 8.71 -0.81 12.72
CA THR A 374 7.91 -2.03 12.52
C THR A 374 8.73 -3.31 12.48
N LYS A 375 9.99 -3.22 12.10
CA LYS A 375 10.98 -4.31 12.03
C LYS A 375 12.39 -3.75 12.12
N GLU A 376 13.38 -4.63 12.28
CA GLU A 376 14.81 -4.26 12.21
C GLU A 376 15.21 -3.87 10.79
N ILE A 377 16.11 -2.89 10.65
CA ILE A 377 16.82 -2.66 9.39
C ILE A 377 17.93 -3.69 9.21
N ASP A 378 18.21 -4.05 7.95
CA ASP A 378 19.22 -5.04 7.56
C ASP A 378 20.22 -4.40 6.60
N LEU A 379 21.38 -3.97 7.15
CA LEU A 379 22.45 -3.35 6.38
C LEU A 379 23.06 -4.31 5.38
N LYS A 380 23.19 -5.61 5.75
CA LYS A 380 23.74 -6.60 4.84
C LYS A 380 22.88 -6.72 3.59
N LYS A 381 21.57 -6.86 3.78
CA LYS A 381 20.59 -6.88 2.69
C LYS A 381 20.63 -5.55 1.92
N GLN A 382 20.64 -4.40 2.63
CA GLN A 382 20.67 -3.07 2.02
C GLN A 382 21.82 -2.90 1.03
N PHE A 383 23.05 -3.26 1.43
CA PHE A 383 24.24 -3.04 0.62
C PHE A 383 24.55 -4.16 -0.39
N SER A 384 23.94 -5.36 -0.20
CA SER A 384 24.06 -6.45 -1.17
C SER A 384 23.09 -6.35 -2.35
N MET A 385 21.98 -5.62 -2.22
CA MET A 385 21.00 -5.47 -3.29
C MET A 385 21.39 -4.31 -4.20
N ARG A 386 21.89 -4.62 -5.41
CA ARG A 386 22.36 -3.65 -6.41
C ARG A 386 21.54 -3.75 -7.66
N PHE A 387 20.82 -2.67 -7.97
CA PHE A 387 19.78 -2.69 -8.98
C PHE A 387 20.25 -2.14 -10.33
N PHE A 388 19.94 -2.90 -11.37
CA PHE A 388 19.89 -2.39 -12.74
C PHE A 388 18.43 -2.16 -13.12
N HIS A 389 18.08 -0.94 -13.49
CA HIS A 389 16.74 -0.57 -13.88
C HIS A 389 16.76 0.22 -15.19
N ALA A 390 16.14 -0.32 -16.23
CA ALA A 390 16.00 0.34 -17.53
C ALA A 390 14.63 0.02 -18.13
N MET A 391 14.17 0.88 -19.05
CA MET A 391 12.90 0.69 -19.74
C MET A 391 13.09 0.03 -21.11
N PHE A 392 14.15 0.37 -21.83
CA PHE A 392 14.36 -0.02 -23.23
C PHE A 392 15.57 -0.95 -23.41
N ASP A 393 15.69 -1.57 -24.60
CA ASP A 393 16.83 -2.40 -25.02
C ASP A 393 17.07 -3.61 -24.10
N SER A 394 16.00 -4.35 -23.78
CA SER A 394 16.04 -5.50 -22.84
C SER A 394 17.02 -6.60 -23.21
N ASP A 395 17.42 -6.70 -24.46
CA ASP A 395 18.44 -7.63 -24.96
C ASP A 395 19.86 -7.29 -24.49
N THR A 396 20.11 -6.06 -24.02
CA THR A 396 21.41 -5.60 -23.51
C THR A 396 21.51 -5.63 -21.97
N TRP A 397 20.40 -5.84 -21.24
CA TRP A 397 20.35 -5.64 -19.80
C TRP A 397 21.25 -6.58 -19.01
N LEU A 398 21.32 -7.86 -19.37
CA LEU A 398 22.19 -8.83 -18.67
C LEU A 398 23.65 -8.42 -18.76
N GLU A 399 24.12 -8.00 -19.95
CA GLU A 399 25.49 -7.56 -20.14
C GLU A 399 25.79 -6.28 -19.34
N LYS A 400 24.88 -5.31 -19.41
CA LYS A 400 25.04 -4.01 -18.71
C LYS A 400 25.01 -4.20 -17.19
N ALA A 401 24.08 -4.98 -16.65
CA ALA A 401 23.98 -5.28 -15.23
C ALA A 401 25.25 -5.96 -14.72
N LYS A 402 25.70 -7.02 -15.42
CA LYS A 402 26.92 -7.74 -15.06
C LYS A 402 28.18 -6.86 -15.10
N LYS A 403 28.31 -6.03 -16.14
CA LYS A 403 29.44 -5.11 -16.29
C LYS A 403 29.45 -4.05 -15.17
N GLY A 404 28.29 -3.57 -14.76
CA GLY A 404 28.13 -2.58 -13.69
C GLY A 404 28.09 -3.18 -12.29
N GLY A 405 28.20 -4.50 -12.10
CA GLY A 405 28.18 -5.12 -10.79
C GLY A 405 26.79 -5.16 -10.13
N ALA A 406 25.71 -4.92 -10.89
CA ALA A 406 24.36 -5.11 -10.42
C ALA A 406 23.99 -6.60 -10.38
N ASN A 407 23.29 -7.02 -9.33
CA ASN A 407 22.85 -8.40 -9.13
C ASN A 407 21.33 -8.55 -9.16
N ILE A 408 20.58 -7.48 -9.43
CA ILE A 408 19.13 -7.49 -9.56
C ILE A 408 18.73 -6.66 -10.77
N ILE A 409 17.94 -7.24 -11.68
CA ILE A 409 17.35 -6.50 -12.81
C ILE A 409 15.87 -6.23 -12.55
N ASN A 410 15.47 -4.97 -12.66
CA ASN A 410 14.06 -4.59 -12.68
C ASN A 410 13.52 -4.55 -14.11
N VAL A 411 12.62 -5.47 -14.45
CA VAL A 411 11.92 -5.48 -15.73
C VAL A 411 10.76 -4.49 -15.68
N HIS A 412 11.01 -3.28 -16.18
CA HIS A 412 9.96 -2.24 -16.33
C HIS A 412 8.93 -2.67 -17.38
N HIS A 413 7.79 -1.96 -17.49
CA HIS A 413 6.86 -2.15 -18.62
C HIS A 413 7.33 -1.40 -19.87
N GLY A 414 6.72 -1.69 -21.04
CA GLY A 414 6.99 -0.98 -22.29
C GLY A 414 8.12 -1.58 -23.15
N ASN A 415 8.55 -2.82 -22.88
CA ASN A 415 9.58 -3.55 -23.61
C ASN A 415 9.12 -4.94 -24.08
N ASP A 416 10.02 -5.73 -24.66
CA ASP A 416 9.69 -7.05 -25.21
C ASP A 416 9.39 -8.12 -24.17
N LEU A 417 9.75 -7.92 -22.90
CA LEU A 417 9.50 -8.86 -21.81
C LEU A 417 8.19 -8.53 -21.07
N ASN A 418 7.85 -7.24 -20.96
CA ASN A 418 6.68 -6.72 -20.27
C ASN A 418 6.09 -5.53 -21.07
N PRO A 419 5.38 -5.78 -22.17
CA PRO A 419 4.96 -4.73 -23.09
C PRO A 419 3.89 -3.80 -22.53
N TYR A 420 3.01 -4.32 -21.64
CA TYR A 420 1.83 -3.63 -21.18
C TYR A 420 1.84 -3.42 -19.67
N ILE A 421 1.49 -2.21 -19.26
CA ILE A 421 1.46 -1.84 -17.82
C ILE A 421 0.53 -2.78 -17.03
N ASN A 422 1.05 -3.32 -15.94
CA ASN A 422 0.33 -4.17 -14.99
C ASN A 422 -0.35 -5.41 -15.59
N TYR A 423 0.11 -5.81 -16.80
CA TYR A 423 -0.37 -7.01 -17.47
C TYR A 423 0.79 -7.80 -18.12
N PRO A 424 1.68 -8.41 -17.33
CA PRO A 424 2.88 -9.11 -17.82
C PRO A 424 2.60 -10.49 -18.46
N PHE A 425 1.36 -10.91 -18.56
CA PHE A 425 0.97 -12.26 -18.99
C PHE A 425 1.03 -12.49 -20.50
N VAL A 426 1.30 -11.45 -21.30
CA VAL A 426 1.37 -11.58 -22.77
C VAL A 426 2.67 -12.26 -23.19
N GLU A 427 3.75 -12.00 -22.49
CA GLU A 427 5.11 -12.46 -22.85
C GLU A 427 5.71 -13.40 -21.79
N GLU A 428 4.87 -14.19 -21.12
CA GLU A 428 5.30 -15.12 -20.05
C GLU A 428 6.50 -16.01 -20.48
N ASN A 429 6.53 -16.52 -21.73
CA ASN A 429 7.63 -17.34 -22.20
C ASN A 429 8.93 -16.55 -22.41
N ALA A 430 8.85 -15.31 -22.92
CA ALA A 430 10.01 -14.45 -23.09
C ALA A 430 10.57 -14.06 -21.71
N LEU A 431 9.71 -13.66 -20.80
CA LEU A 431 10.06 -13.35 -19.42
C LEU A 431 10.71 -14.54 -18.71
N LYS A 432 10.12 -15.73 -18.79
CA LYS A 432 10.69 -16.97 -18.24
C LYS A 432 12.09 -17.26 -18.74
N ASN A 433 12.31 -17.14 -20.05
CA ASN A 433 13.61 -17.38 -20.65
C ASN A 433 14.65 -16.34 -20.21
N PHE A 434 14.22 -15.08 -20.05
CA PHE A 434 15.08 -14.02 -19.54
C PHE A 434 15.44 -14.26 -18.07
N VAL A 435 14.47 -14.57 -17.21
CA VAL A 435 14.70 -14.90 -15.79
C VAL A 435 15.70 -16.06 -15.67
N LYS A 436 15.49 -17.13 -16.45
CA LYS A 436 16.43 -18.25 -16.45
C LYS A 436 17.84 -17.82 -16.86
N ALA A 437 17.98 -17.00 -17.90
CA ALA A 437 19.27 -16.52 -18.36
C ALA A 437 19.95 -15.60 -17.32
N ALA A 438 19.16 -14.82 -16.57
CA ALA A 438 19.65 -14.01 -15.46
C ALA A 438 20.15 -14.88 -14.31
N HIS A 439 19.37 -15.88 -13.90
CA HIS A 439 19.76 -16.85 -12.86
C HIS A 439 21.03 -17.63 -13.24
N ASP A 440 21.18 -18.03 -14.51
CA ASP A 440 22.41 -18.68 -15.01
C ASP A 440 23.67 -17.75 -14.90
N ASN A 441 23.49 -16.46 -14.59
CA ASN A 441 24.53 -15.45 -14.35
C ASN A 441 24.53 -14.88 -12.92
N ASP A 442 23.89 -15.54 -11.97
CA ASP A 442 23.74 -15.11 -10.56
C ASP A 442 23.08 -13.72 -10.43
N ILE A 443 22.13 -13.40 -11.31
CA ILE A 443 21.34 -12.16 -11.31
C ILE A 443 19.88 -12.50 -11.07
N GLU A 444 19.27 -11.85 -10.09
CA GLU A 444 17.87 -11.93 -9.75
C GLU A 444 17.03 -11.00 -10.64
N VAL A 445 15.73 -11.32 -10.81
CA VAL A 445 14.82 -10.55 -11.66
C VAL A 445 13.54 -10.21 -10.93
N LYS A 446 13.22 -8.93 -10.86
CA LYS A 446 11.91 -8.44 -10.43
C LYS A 446 11.18 -7.77 -11.59
N ILE A 447 9.87 -7.68 -11.45
CA ILE A 447 9.00 -7.12 -12.49
C ILE A 447 8.17 -5.95 -11.96
N TYR A 448 7.96 -4.94 -12.80
CA TYR A 448 6.97 -3.88 -12.55
C TYR A 448 5.56 -4.49 -12.53
N TYR A 449 4.92 -4.48 -11.36
CA TYR A 449 3.59 -5.03 -11.17
C TYR A 449 2.86 -4.34 -10.01
N THR A 450 1.86 -3.55 -10.32
CA THR A 450 1.03 -2.78 -9.36
C THR A 450 -0.44 -2.77 -9.80
N VAL A 451 -1.32 -2.04 -9.12
CA VAL A 451 -2.76 -1.94 -9.45
C VAL A 451 -3.21 -0.49 -9.69
N ARG A 452 -2.30 0.46 -9.72
CA ARG A 452 -2.59 1.89 -9.85
C ARG A 452 -3.32 2.24 -11.14
N GLU A 453 -2.87 1.67 -12.24
CA GLU A 453 -3.45 1.78 -13.56
C GLU A 453 -3.38 0.45 -14.31
N LEU A 454 -4.17 0.32 -15.37
CA LEU A 454 -4.28 -0.90 -16.15
C LEU A 454 -4.32 -0.62 -17.65
N THR A 455 -3.59 -1.42 -18.42
CA THR A 455 -3.60 -1.33 -19.87
C THR A 455 -4.96 -1.63 -20.46
N VAL A 456 -5.34 -0.87 -21.49
CA VAL A 456 -6.55 -1.17 -22.27
C VAL A 456 -6.34 -2.34 -23.27
N ASN A 457 -5.09 -2.81 -23.43
CA ASN A 457 -4.72 -3.85 -24.39
C ASN A 457 -4.89 -5.28 -23.83
N MET A 458 -5.24 -5.44 -22.56
CA MET A 458 -5.48 -6.77 -22.00
C MET A 458 -6.78 -7.38 -22.56
N PRO A 459 -6.84 -8.69 -22.78
CA PRO A 459 -8.04 -9.38 -23.28
C PRO A 459 -9.29 -9.17 -22.41
N GLU A 460 -9.11 -9.12 -21.11
CA GLU A 460 -10.18 -8.99 -20.10
C GLU A 460 -10.71 -7.57 -19.96
N PHE A 461 -10.08 -6.56 -20.56
CA PHE A 461 -10.39 -5.13 -20.33
C PHE A 461 -11.88 -4.80 -20.54
N LYS A 462 -12.46 -5.29 -21.64
CA LYS A 462 -13.89 -5.07 -21.91
C LYS A 462 -14.77 -5.69 -20.84
N ALA A 463 -14.41 -6.88 -20.36
CA ALA A 463 -15.17 -7.54 -19.30
C ALA A 463 -15.05 -6.78 -17.99
N LEU A 464 -13.85 -6.29 -17.64
CA LEU A 464 -13.64 -5.50 -16.41
C LEU A 464 -14.45 -4.19 -16.38
N ARG A 465 -14.73 -3.60 -17.53
CA ARG A 465 -15.62 -2.43 -17.60
C ARG A 465 -17.09 -2.75 -17.30
N ASP A 466 -17.53 -3.98 -17.57
CA ASP A 466 -18.92 -4.42 -17.33
C ASP A 466 -19.20 -4.71 -15.84
N PHE A 467 -18.28 -4.36 -14.90
CA PHE A 467 -18.44 -4.45 -13.43
C PHE A 467 -18.84 -3.11 -12.78
N ASP A 468 -19.56 -2.23 -13.48
CA ASP A 468 -20.14 -0.98 -12.94
C ASP A 468 -19.09 -0.10 -12.21
N HIS A 469 -17.93 0.11 -12.82
CA HIS A 469 -16.80 0.89 -12.27
C HIS A 469 -16.26 0.36 -10.91
N GLU A 470 -16.56 -0.88 -10.56
CA GLU A 470 -15.95 -1.52 -9.39
C GLU A 470 -14.42 -1.61 -9.52
N ILE A 471 -13.93 -1.85 -10.75
CA ILE A 471 -12.50 -2.13 -11.03
C ILE A 471 -11.85 -0.95 -11.73
N ILE A 472 -12.48 -0.38 -12.74
CA ILE A 472 -11.98 0.77 -13.48
C ILE A 472 -12.67 2.02 -12.97
N SER A 473 -11.89 2.97 -12.50
CA SER A 473 -12.40 4.20 -11.88
C SER A 473 -13.30 5.00 -12.81
N GLU A 474 -14.46 5.41 -12.26
CA GLU A 474 -15.41 6.27 -12.97
C GLU A 474 -14.90 7.71 -12.97
N ARG A 475 -14.92 8.32 -14.13
CA ARG A 475 -14.70 9.74 -14.28
C ARG A 475 -15.95 10.49 -13.84
N ASN A 476 -15.83 11.26 -12.77
CA ASN A 476 -16.91 12.10 -12.27
C ASN A 476 -16.44 13.56 -12.17
N LYS A 477 -17.35 14.47 -11.86
CA LYS A 477 -17.09 15.91 -11.78
C LYS A 477 -16.06 16.31 -10.71
N ASN A 478 -15.73 15.39 -9.80
CA ASN A 478 -14.81 15.64 -8.68
C ASN A 478 -13.42 15.03 -8.93
N VAL A 479 -13.24 14.30 -10.03
CA VAL A 479 -11.96 13.67 -10.40
C VAL A 479 -11.62 14.11 -11.82
N GLU A 480 -10.78 15.11 -11.92
CA GLU A 480 -10.24 15.55 -13.21
C GLU A 480 -8.90 14.88 -13.46
N THR A 481 -8.68 14.50 -14.71
CA THR A 481 -7.40 13.93 -15.14
C THR A 481 -6.35 15.04 -15.18
N LEU A 482 -5.24 14.80 -14.53
CA LEU A 482 -4.01 15.55 -14.71
C LEU A 482 -3.09 14.92 -15.74
N SER A 483 -3.63 14.13 -16.65
CA SER A 483 -2.80 13.61 -17.73
C SER A 483 -2.08 14.78 -18.41
N TRP A 484 -0.76 14.82 -18.26
CA TRP A 484 0.10 15.77 -18.98
C TRP A 484 0.09 15.52 -20.49
N GLN A 485 -0.54 14.43 -20.91
CA GLN A 485 -0.64 13.99 -22.28
C GLN A 485 -2.05 14.25 -22.80
N GLU A 486 -2.32 15.45 -23.29
CA GLU A 486 -3.61 15.79 -23.90
C GLU A 486 -4.01 14.83 -25.04
N GLU A 487 -3.04 14.34 -25.82
CA GLU A 487 -3.28 13.35 -26.87
C GLU A 487 -3.74 12.00 -26.30
N ALA A 488 -3.16 11.57 -25.18
CA ALA A 488 -3.58 10.32 -24.52
C ALA A 488 -5.02 10.44 -24.01
N LYS A 489 -5.34 11.54 -23.36
CA LYS A 489 -6.68 11.84 -22.88
C LYS A 489 -7.71 11.79 -23.99
N LYS A 490 -7.46 12.52 -25.08
CA LYS A 490 -8.34 12.55 -26.25
C LYS A 490 -8.53 11.16 -26.87
N TRP A 491 -7.43 10.43 -27.06
CA TRP A 491 -7.50 9.10 -27.65
C TRP A 491 -8.30 8.12 -26.81
N ILE A 492 -8.10 8.12 -25.49
CA ILE A 492 -8.83 7.24 -24.56
C ILE A 492 -10.32 7.60 -24.53
N GLU A 493 -10.65 8.90 -24.48
CA GLU A 493 -12.05 9.35 -24.54
C GLU A 493 -12.76 8.91 -25.83
N GLU A 494 -12.08 8.95 -26.99
CA GLU A 494 -12.64 8.60 -28.30
C GLU A 494 -12.71 7.09 -28.53
N ASN A 495 -11.76 6.29 -28.01
CA ASN A 495 -11.61 4.88 -28.36
C ASN A 495 -11.98 3.92 -27.23
N VAL A 496 -11.91 4.36 -25.98
CA VAL A 496 -12.25 3.55 -24.80
C VAL A 496 -13.57 4.01 -24.20
N GLY A 497 -13.71 5.29 -23.89
CA GLY A 497 -14.93 5.90 -23.37
C GLY A 497 -14.64 7.15 -22.54
N GLY A 498 -15.59 8.07 -22.48
CA GLY A 498 -15.51 9.28 -21.67
C GLY A 498 -15.82 9.08 -20.19
N ASP A 499 -16.21 7.88 -19.80
CA ASP A 499 -16.59 7.45 -18.46
C ASP A 499 -15.39 6.97 -17.62
N VAL A 500 -14.25 6.70 -18.26
CA VAL A 500 -13.02 6.25 -17.58
C VAL A 500 -12.05 7.41 -17.35
N ILE A 501 -11.14 7.27 -16.38
CA ILE A 501 -10.09 8.24 -16.10
C ILE A 501 -8.83 7.83 -16.86
N PRO A 502 -8.39 8.61 -17.88
CA PRO A 502 -7.15 8.35 -18.59
C PRO A 502 -5.93 8.53 -17.68
N ALA A 503 -4.98 7.61 -17.75
CA ALA A 503 -3.66 7.76 -17.13
C ALA A 503 -2.66 8.32 -18.13
N TRP A 504 -2.22 7.51 -19.08
CA TRP A 504 -1.22 7.89 -20.09
C TRP A 504 -1.31 7.01 -21.33
N ARG A 505 -0.53 7.39 -22.35
CA ARG A 505 -0.37 6.61 -23.59
C ARG A 505 1.04 6.76 -24.12
N GLN A 506 1.73 5.65 -24.37
CA GLN A 506 3.09 5.67 -24.91
C GLN A 506 3.25 4.69 -26.10
N PRO A 507 4.09 5.05 -27.11
CA PRO A 507 4.40 4.12 -28.19
C PRO A 507 5.38 3.05 -27.73
N LEU A 508 5.19 1.82 -28.18
CA LEU A 508 6.10 0.70 -27.93
C LEU A 508 7.25 0.68 -28.95
N LYS A 509 8.01 1.79 -29.01
CA LYS A 509 9.13 1.95 -29.95
C LYS A 509 10.30 1.03 -29.57
N GLY A 510 11.01 0.52 -30.59
CA GLY A 510 12.19 -0.32 -30.37
C GLY A 510 11.90 -1.73 -29.90
N THR A 511 10.64 -2.12 -29.83
CA THR A 511 10.17 -3.46 -29.46
C THR A 511 9.61 -4.21 -30.66
N LYS A 512 9.35 -5.50 -30.51
CA LYS A 512 8.58 -6.28 -31.51
C LYS A 512 7.15 -5.76 -31.72
N TYR A 513 6.65 -4.95 -30.80
CA TYR A 513 5.37 -4.23 -30.86
C TYR A 513 5.48 -2.84 -31.49
N ASN A 514 6.56 -2.55 -32.22
CA ASN A 514 6.75 -1.25 -32.86
C ASN A 514 5.57 -0.88 -33.75
N GLY A 515 5.05 0.34 -33.57
CA GLY A 515 3.83 0.81 -34.26
C GLY A 515 2.55 0.66 -33.42
N PHE A 516 2.61 -0.07 -32.31
CA PHE A 516 1.54 -0.11 -31.31
C PHE A 516 1.81 0.84 -30.17
N TYR A 517 0.79 1.02 -29.34
CA TYR A 517 0.84 1.86 -28.13
C TYR A 517 0.34 1.07 -26.94
N ASP A 518 0.95 1.28 -25.80
CA ASP A 518 0.30 1.01 -24.54
C ASP A 518 -0.48 2.24 -24.09
N SER A 519 -1.69 2.01 -23.58
CA SER A 519 -2.58 3.06 -23.10
C SER A 519 -3.22 2.59 -21.80
N ALA A 520 -3.19 3.43 -20.78
CA ALA A 520 -3.63 3.04 -19.45
C ALA A 520 -4.78 3.92 -18.93
N VAL A 521 -5.63 3.30 -18.12
CA VAL A 521 -6.71 3.93 -17.36
C VAL A 521 -6.52 3.67 -15.87
N ILE A 522 -7.03 4.56 -15.03
CA ILE A 522 -6.94 4.46 -13.57
C ILE A 522 -7.90 3.39 -13.05
N THR A 523 -7.47 2.66 -12.04
CA THR A 523 -8.23 1.58 -11.41
C THR A 523 -8.61 1.88 -9.96
N GLU A 524 -9.58 1.10 -9.44
CA GLU A 524 -9.98 1.13 -8.04
C GLU A 524 -9.12 0.15 -7.22
N GLY A 525 -8.31 0.68 -6.31
CA GLY A 525 -7.37 -0.14 -5.52
C GLY A 525 -8.00 -0.82 -4.30
N GLN A 526 -9.28 -0.54 -3.98
CA GLN A 526 -10.06 -1.27 -2.96
C GLN A 526 -11.21 -2.02 -3.67
N SER A 527 -10.82 -2.90 -4.57
CA SER A 527 -11.73 -3.65 -5.44
C SER A 527 -11.24 -5.08 -5.65
N ARG A 528 -12.04 -5.89 -6.32
CA ARG A 528 -11.65 -7.25 -6.70
C ARG A 528 -10.48 -7.31 -7.69
N LEU A 529 -10.03 -6.18 -8.23
CA LEU A 529 -8.76 -6.13 -8.93
C LEU A 529 -7.59 -6.59 -8.04
N CYS A 530 -7.68 -6.36 -6.73
CA CYS A 530 -6.68 -6.87 -5.77
C CYS A 530 -6.64 -8.40 -5.74
N ASN A 531 -7.80 -9.07 -5.85
CA ASN A 531 -7.85 -10.54 -5.97
C ASN A 531 -7.19 -11.01 -7.27
N PHE A 532 -7.51 -10.34 -8.39
CA PHE A 532 -6.89 -10.61 -9.70
C PHE A 532 -5.37 -10.40 -9.65
N TYR A 533 -4.92 -9.34 -9.00
CA TYR A 533 -3.51 -9.01 -8.84
C TYR A 533 -2.74 -10.06 -8.04
N VAL A 534 -3.29 -10.52 -6.91
CA VAL A 534 -2.66 -11.53 -6.04
C VAL A 534 -2.57 -12.90 -6.74
N GLU A 535 -3.61 -13.32 -7.44
CA GLU A 535 -3.58 -14.55 -8.27
C GLU A 535 -2.59 -14.41 -9.41
N GLY A 536 -2.55 -13.26 -10.07
CA GLY A 536 -1.59 -12.98 -11.13
C GLY A 536 -0.15 -13.03 -10.64
N LEU A 537 0.13 -12.54 -9.44
CA LEU A 537 1.46 -12.65 -8.82
C LEU A 537 1.86 -14.11 -8.60
N LYS A 538 0.95 -14.93 -8.08
CA LYS A 538 1.20 -16.37 -7.92
C LYS A 538 1.49 -17.03 -9.25
N ASP A 539 0.66 -16.78 -10.27
CA ASP A 539 0.82 -17.31 -11.63
C ASP A 539 2.19 -16.95 -12.24
N LEU A 540 2.63 -15.69 -12.06
CA LEU A 540 3.94 -15.22 -12.50
C LEU A 540 5.10 -15.94 -11.81
N ILE A 541 5.06 -16.06 -10.48
CA ILE A 541 6.11 -16.78 -9.72
C ILE A 541 6.20 -18.23 -10.20
N GLU A 542 5.07 -18.93 -10.30
CA GLU A 542 5.02 -20.34 -10.69
C GLU A 542 5.48 -20.59 -12.13
N LYS A 543 5.18 -19.67 -13.06
CA LYS A 543 5.48 -19.85 -14.49
C LYS A 543 6.84 -19.29 -14.91
N THR A 544 7.25 -18.15 -14.34
CA THR A 544 8.40 -17.41 -14.82
C THR A 544 9.57 -17.38 -13.83
N ASP A 545 9.32 -17.78 -12.59
CA ASP A 545 10.33 -17.86 -11.52
C ASP A 545 10.95 -16.51 -11.16
N ILE A 546 10.20 -15.40 -11.26
CA ILE A 546 10.65 -14.07 -10.83
C ILE A 546 10.97 -14.04 -9.33
N ASP A 547 11.92 -13.19 -8.92
CA ASP A 547 12.44 -13.09 -7.55
C ASP A 547 11.78 -11.98 -6.73
N GLY A 548 11.01 -11.12 -7.37
CA GLY A 548 10.35 -10.02 -6.68
C GLY A 548 9.50 -9.15 -7.59
N ILE A 549 8.94 -8.10 -6.99
CA ILE A 549 8.15 -7.10 -7.70
C ILE A 549 8.60 -5.69 -7.36
N TYR A 550 8.40 -4.79 -8.32
CA TYR A 550 8.53 -3.36 -8.15
C TYR A 550 7.14 -2.73 -8.20
N ILE A 551 6.77 -2.06 -7.11
CA ILE A 551 5.49 -1.39 -6.95
C ILE A 551 5.74 0.11 -7.11
N ASP A 552 5.11 0.70 -8.12
CA ASP A 552 5.19 2.13 -8.39
C ASP A 552 3.95 2.83 -7.85
N ASP A 553 4.05 3.42 -6.67
CA ASP A 553 2.95 3.93 -5.86
C ASP A 553 1.86 2.89 -5.54
N ALA A 554 1.68 2.54 -4.30
CA ALA A 554 0.65 1.59 -3.90
C ALA A 554 -0.73 2.25 -3.92
N ALA A 555 -1.60 1.78 -4.81
CA ALA A 555 -3.00 2.18 -4.87
C ALA A 555 -3.93 1.13 -4.27
N TYR A 556 -3.45 0.29 -3.37
CA TYR A 556 -4.21 -0.72 -2.65
C TYR A 556 -3.95 -0.68 -1.15
N ASP A 557 -4.77 -1.37 -0.40
CA ASP A 557 -4.76 -1.34 1.05
C ASP A 557 -3.71 -2.28 1.67
N ARG A 558 -3.57 -2.18 3.00
CA ARG A 558 -2.68 -3.02 3.80
C ARG A 558 -3.00 -4.52 3.69
N ASN A 559 -4.28 -4.91 3.61
CA ASN A 559 -4.66 -6.32 3.50
C ASN A 559 -4.18 -6.93 2.19
N THR A 560 -4.28 -6.20 1.10
CA THR A 560 -3.73 -6.60 -0.19
C THR A 560 -2.21 -6.73 -0.13
N MET A 561 -1.48 -5.77 0.47
CA MET A 561 -0.03 -5.86 0.63
C MET A 561 0.38 -7.07 1.47
N LYS A 562 -0.37 -7.38 2.54
CA LYS A 562 -0.16 -8.58 3.35
C LYS A 562 -0.29 -9.87 2.52
N ARG A 563 -1.33 -9.95 1.67
CA ARG A 563 -1.53 -11.09 0.73
C ARG A 563 -0.38 -11.20 -0.25
N VAL A 564 0.06 -10.08 -0.84
CA VAL A 564 1.22 -10.01 -1.75
C VAL A 564 2.47 -10.57 -1.07
N ARG A 565 2.76 -10.14 0.18
CA ARG A 565 3.92 -10.65 0.93
C ARG A 565 3.83 -12.16 1.16
N LYS A 566 2.67 -12.67 1.57
CA LYS A 566 2.46 -14.10 1.78
C LYS A 566 2.71 -14.92 0.51
N ILE A 567 2.28 -14.42 -0.64
CA ILE A 567 2.53 -15.09 -1.93
C ILE A 567 4.02 -15.06 -2.28
N LEU A 568 4.69 -13.93 -2.13
CA LEU A 568 6.13 -13.85 -2.37
C LEU A 568 6.93 -14.73 -1.42
N ASP A 569 6.50 -14.90 -0.16
CA ASP A 569 7.16 -15.78 0.83
C ASP A 569 7.12 -17.27 0.44
N THR A 570 6.34 -17.66 -0.57
CA THR A 570 6.40 -19.02 -1.16
C THR A 570 7.72 -19.26 -1.91
N LYS A 571 8.40 -18.19 -2.34
CA LYS A 571 9.74 -18.25 -2.93
C LYS A 571 10.77 -17.75 -1.89
N PRO A 572 11.87 -18.50 -1.66
CA PRO A 572 12.94 -18.06 -0.77
C PRO A 572 13.50 -16.70 -1.21
N ASP A 573 13.73 -15.81 -0.24
CA ASP A 573 14.38 -14.52 -0.40
C ASP A 573 13.73 -13.54 -1.38
N ALA A 574 12.49 -13.82 -1.80
CA ALA A 574 11.74 -12.92 -2.68
C ALA A 574 11.45 -11.58 -1.99
N TYR A 575 11.47 -10.51 -2.76
CA TYR A 575 11.43 -9.15 -2.22
C TYR A 575 10.44 -8.23 -2.92
N ILE A 576 10.07 -7.16 -2.19
CA ILE A 576 9.20 -6.09 -2.65
C ILE A 576 9.98 -4.78 -2.58
N ASP A 577 10.12 -4.13 -3.72
CA ASP A 577 10.57 -2.76 -3.80
C ASP A 577 9.39 -1.83 -4.02
N PHE A 578 9.37 -0.75 -3.28
CA PHE A 578 8.28 0.18 -3.26
C PHE A 578 8.72 1.60 -3.63
N HIS A 579 8.42 2.02 -4.85
CA HIS A 579 8.64 3.38 -5.30
C HIS A 579 7.59 4.33 -4.75
N GLN A 580 8.03 5.51 -4.31
CA GLN A 580 7.19 6.57 -3.79
C GLN A 580 7.51 7.88 -4.51
N TRP A 581 6.51 8.44 -5.17
CA TRP A 581 6.56 9.81 -5.68
C TRP A 581 6.34 10.80 -4.53
N ASN A 582 6.85 12.03 -4.64
CA ASN A 582 6.62 13.05 -3.61
C ASN A 582 5.17 13.54 -3.62
N HIS A 583 4.37 13.04 -2.70
CA HIS A 583 2.97 13.43 -2.55
C HIS A 583 2.77 14.75 -1.79
N TYR A 584 3.80 15.33 -1.22
CA TYR A 584 3.73 16.64 -0.54
C TYR A 584 3.73 17.79 -1.55
N ALA A 585 2.78 17.72 -2.47
CA ALA A 585 2.53 18.72 -3.52
C ALA A 585 1.03 19.05 -3.57
N ASP A 586 0.67 20.26 -3.99
CA ASP A 586 -0.74 20.69 -4.08
C ASP A 586 -1.58 19.77 -4.96
N ILE A 587 -0.99 19.34 -6.06
CA ILE A 587 -1.60 18.42 -7.03
C ILE A 587 -1.92 17.04 -6.43
N ALA A 588 -1.17 16.61 -5.43
CA ALA A 588 -1.31 15.31 -4.77
C ALA A 588 -1.94 15.42 -3.37
N GLY A 589 -2.54 16.56 -3.02
CA GLY A 589 -3.22 16.75 -1.75
C GLY A 589 -2.31 16.94 -0.54
N ARG A 590 -1.02 17.23 -0.74
CA ARG A 590 -0.01 17.47 0.31
C ARG A 590 0.10 16.34 1.34
N GLY A 591 -0.06 15.09 0.89
CA GLY A 591 0.18 13.92 1.74
C GLY A 591 1.68 13.68 1.95
N ASN A 592 2.08 13.30 3.15
CA ASN A 592 3.45 12.85 3.42
C ASN A 592 3.56 11.36 3.10
N CYS A 593 4.50 10.93 2.26
CA CYS A 593 4.65 9.51 1.88
C CYS A 593 4.80 8.61 3.10
N ALA A 594 5.64 8.97 4.05
CA ALA A 594 5.84 8.19 5.26
C ALA A 594 4.54 8.01 6.07
N VAL A 595 3.64 9.00 6.12
CA VAL A 595 2.34 8.87 6.80
C VAL A 595 1.36 8.04 5.96
N LEU A 596 1.30 8.27 4.64
CA LEU A 596 0.40 7.54 3.74
C LEU A 596 0.70 6.04 3.72
N TYR A 597 1.99 5.67 3.74
CA TYR A 597 2.43 4.30 3.46
C TYR A 597 3.00 3.55 4.67
N THR A 598 3.04 4.15 5.87
CA THR A 598 3.58 3.46 7.07
C THR A 598 2.95 2.08 7.29
N GLU A 599 1.67 1.90 6.97
CA GLU A 599 0.97 0.62 7.11
C GLU A 599 1.43 -0.47 6.13
N LEU A 600 2.17 -0.08 5.07
CA LEU A 600 2.71 -0.99 4.05
C LEU A 600 4.17 -1.36 4.32
N TYR A 601 4.93 -0.51 5.02
CA TYR A 601 6.35 -0.70 5.29
C TYR A 601 6.71 -2.02 5.98
N PRO A 602 5.87 -2.62 6.86
CA PRO A 602 6.14 -3.94 7.41
C PRO A 602 6.45 -5.01 6.36
N TYR A 603 5.81 -4.92 5.19
CA TYR A 603 5.86 -5.92 4.12
C TYR A 603 6.88 -5.63 3.03
N VAL A 604 7.41 -4.42 3.00
CA VAL A 604 8.33 -3.93 1.97
C VAL A 604 9.78 -4.20 2.37
N ASP A 605 10.62 -4.61 1.43
CA ASP A 605 12.05 -4.84 1.67
C ASP A 605 12.86 -3.57 1.48
N LYS A 606 12.53 -2.75 0.50
CA LYS A 606 13.21 -1.51 0.17
C LYS A 606 12.23 -0.46 -0.36
N CYS A 607 12.45 0.80 0.02
CA CYS A 607 11.74 1.93 -0.57
C CYS A 607 12.61 2.61 -1.63
N TRP A 608 12.00 3.10 -2.69
CA TRP A 608 12.63 3.92 -3.71
C TRP A 608 12.04 5.32 -3.63
N ILE A 609 12.91 6.28 -3.36
CA ILE A 609 12.55 7.68 -3.25
C ILE A 609 13.10 8.40 -4.48
N GLY A 610 12.26 9.09 -5.22
CA GLY A 610 12.68 9.65 -6.49
C GLY A 610 11.84 10.84 -6.91
N GLU A 611 11.04 10.65 -7.93
CA GLU A 611 10.33 11.71 -8.65
C GLU A 611 9.64 12.74 -7.76
N GLY A 612 9.99 14.02 -7.97
CA GLY A 612 9.42 15.15 -7.25
C GLY A 612 9.98 15.40 -5.85
N PHE A 613 10.92 14.59 -5.35
CA PHE A 613 11.60 14.88 -4.09
C PHE A 613 12.66 15.96 -4.28
N ASP A 614 12.71 16.91 -3.33
CA ASP A 614 13.78 17.87 -3.19
C ASP A 614 14.82 17.31 -2.21
N TYR A 615 16.02 17.08 -2.70
CA TYR A 615 17.11 16.58 -1.87
C TYR A 615 17.88 17.69 -1.16
N ASP A 616 17.59 18.99 -1.46
CA ASP A 616 18.14 20.14 -0.73
C ASP A 616 17.32 20.48 0.52
N GLU A 617 17.00 19.47 1.31
CA GLU A 617 16.20 19.55 2.53
C GLU A 617 17.08 19.29 3.77
N THR A 618 16.53 19.56 4.95
CA THR A 618 17.22 19.37 6.23
C THR A 618 17.53 17.89 6.51
N PRO A 619 18.57 17.58 7.30
CA PRO A 619 18.87 16.21 7.67
C PRO A 619 17.72 15.51 8.41
N GLU A 620 16.93 16.26 9.16
CA GLU A 620 15.74 15.75 9.85
C GLU A 620 14.60 15.40 8.89
N PHE A 621 14.45 16.15 7.78
CA PHE A 621 13.54 15.77 6.68
C PHE A 621 14.00 14.48 6.00
N TRP A 622 15.30 14.37 5.68
CA TRP A 622 15.86 13.14 5.13
C TRP A 622 15.62 11.94 6.04
N LEU A 623 15.82 12.12 7.36
CA LEU A 623 15.61 11.04 8.32
C LEU A 623 14.16 10.57 8.35
N THR A 624 13.20 11.50 8.33
CA THR A 624 11.79 11.22 8.59
C THR A 624 10.94 10.97 7.35
N GLU A 625 11.30 11.58 6.20
CA GLU A 625 10.51 11.45 4.95
C GLU A 625 11.20 10.58 3.90
N ILE A 626 12.55 10.53 3.88
CA ILE A 626 13.30 9.90 2.81
C ILE A 626 13.88 8.54 3.25
N SER A 627 14.56 8.49 4.38
CA SER A 627 15.39 7.32 4.73
C SER A 627 14.61 6.03 5.04
N GLY A 628 13.37 6.15 5.53
CA GLY A 628 12.57 5.02 6.01
C GLY A 628 12.99 4.46 7.37
N ILE A 629 14.15 4.83 7.89
CA ILE A 629 14.77 4.26 9.09
C ILE A 629 13.84 4.25 10.31
N PRO A 630 13.15 5.34 10.69
CA PRO A 630 12.25 5.35 11.87
C PRO A 630 11.07 4.38 11.75
N PHE A 631 10.82 3.86 10.56
CA PHE A 631 9.72 2.93 10.26
C PHE A 631 10.19 1.48 10.14
N GLY A 632 11.51 1.23 10.16
CA GLY A 632 12.10 -0.11 10.04
C GLY A 632 12.27 -0.57 8.59
N VAL A 633 12.43 0.36 7.65
CA VAL A 633 12.77 0.10 6.26
C VAL A 633 13.91 1.01 5.83
N MET A 634 14.67 0.63 4.83
CA MET A 634 15.71 1.47 4.25
C MET A 634 15.35 1.84 2.81
N SER A 635 15.74 3.03 2.42
CA SER A 635 15.42 3.58 1.11
C SER A 635 16.63 3.62 0.18
N GLU A 636 16.34 3.80 -1.10
CA GLU A 636 17.25 4.07 -2.20
C GLU A 636 16.80 5.34 -2.91
N MET A 637 17.75 6.08 -3.49
CA MET A 637 17.44 7.22 -4.35
C MET A 637 17.23 6.71 -5.79
N MET A 638 16.18 7.18 -6.46
CA MET A 638 15.93 6.79 -7.85
C MET A 638 16.76 7.57 -8.84
N ASP A 639 16.78 8.88 -8.70
CA ASP A 639 17.38 9.81 -9.65
C ASP A 639 18.21 10.84 -8.90
N THR A 640 19.26 11.34 -9.53
CA THR A 640 20.04 12.55 -9.18
C THR A 640 20.20 12.89 -7.69
N GLY A 641 20.00 11.93 -6.79
CA GLY A 641 20.16 12.18 -5.35
C GLY A 641 21.58 12.59 -4.99
N ASN A 642 21.75 13.22 -3.85
CA ASN A 642 23.08 13.48 -3.29
C ASN A 642 23.59 12.22 -2.59
N GLU A 643 24.53 11.52 -3.21
CA GLU A 643 25.06 10.23 -2.78
C GLU A 643 25.70 10.30 -1.38
N TYR A 644 26.42 11.36 -1.10
CA TYR A 644 27.07 11.54 0.20
C TYR A 644 26.06 11.84 1.31
N ARG A 645 25.00 12.62 1.03
CA ARG A 645 23.87 12.75 1.95
C ARG A 645 23.17 11.40 2.15
N GLY A 646 22.92 10.68 1.04
CA GLY A 646 22.35 9.34 1.07
C GLY A 646 23.17 8.37 1.91
N LEU A 647 24.50 8.37 1.78
CA LEU A 647 25.40 7.50 2.53
C LEU A 647 25.31 7.73 4.05
N THR A 648 24.96 8.92 4.53
CA THR A 648 24.69 9.15 5.96
C THR A 648 23.45 8.43 6.49
N PHE A 649 22.64 7.81 5.60
CA PHE A 649 21.47 6.99 5.90
C PHE A 649 21.59 5.56 5.32
N GLY A 650 22.73 5.18 4.77
CA GLY A 650 22.92 3.88 4.13
C GLY A 650 22.20 3.73 2.79
N MET A 651 21.95 4.83 2.10
CA MET A 651 21.27 4.86 0.80
C MET A 651 22.28 4.91 -0.35
N THR A 652 21.85 4.37 -1.49
CA THR A 652 22.57 4.45 -2.77
C THR A 652 21.59 4.70 -3.91
N ASN A 653 22.04 4.63 -5.17
CA ASN A 653 21.23 4.82 -6.36
C ASN A 653 21.16 3.52 -7.16
N ARG A 654 20.28 3.51 -8.18
CA ARG A 654 20.20 2.44 -9.19
C ARG A 654 21.10 2.73 -10.38
N LEU A 655 21.51 1.67 -11.08
CA LEU A 655 22.23 1.74 -12.35
C LEU A 655 21.26 1.63 -13.53
N GLY A 656 21.53 2.29 -14.64
CA GLY A 656 20.95 2.02 -15.96
C GLY A 656 19.74 2.89 -16.38
N TRP A 657 19.18 3.71 -15.50
CA TRP A 657 18.11 4.63 -15.88
C TRP A 657 18.68 5.81 -16.70
N GLU A 658 18.08 6.07 -17.87
CA GLU A 658 18.63 7.02 -18.86
C GLU A 658 18.70 8.48 -18.39
N THR A 659 17.85 8.86 -17.43
CA THR A 659 17.84 10.21 -16.85
C THR A 659 18.72 10.32 -15.62
N ASN A 660 19.37 9.23 -15.21
CA ASN A 660 20.18 9.20 -14.01
C ASN A 660 21.54 9.85 -14.26
N GLU A 661 21.82 10.98 -13.62
CA GLU A 661 23.09 11.66 -13.67
C GLU A 661 24.11 11.10 -12.65
N SER A 662 23.62 10.33 -11.67
CA SER A 662 24.47 9.72 -10.65
C SER A 662 24.88 8.30 -11.06
N ASP A 663 26.18 8.00 -10.92
CA ASP A 663 26.72 6.65 -11.09
C ASP A 663 26.93 6.00 -9.72
N PRO A 664 26.20 4.93 -9.38
CA PRO A 664 26.32 4.31 -8.06
C PRO A 664 27.62 3.50 -7.88
N LEU A 665 28.42 3.35 -8.93
CA LEU A 665 29.56 2.42 -8.92
C LEU A 665 30.60 2.79 -7.85
N ASP A 666 30.95 4.06 -7.71
CA ASP A 666 31.91 4.52 -6.70
C ASP A 666 31.41 4.24 -5.28
N VAL A 667 30.10 4.43 -5.02
CA VAL A 667 29.49 4.13 -3.71
C VAL A 667 29.43 2.62 -3.47
N TRP A 668 29.13 1.82 -4.48
CA TRP A 668 29.15 0.35 -4.36
C TRP A 668 30.57 -0.19 -4.11
N GLU A 669 31.62 0.44 -4.69
CA GLU A 669 33.01 0.14 -4.41
C GLU A 669 33.35 0.40 -2.94
N ILE A 670 32.89 1.54 -2.39
CA ILE A 670 33.01 1.87 -0.95
C ILE A 670 32.36 0.77 -0.09
N PHE A 671 31.17 0.29 -0.45
CA PHE A 671 30.48 -0.77 0.29
C PHE A 671 31.33 -2.06 0.37
N ASP A 672 31.96 -2.43 -0.73
CA ASP A 672 32.81 -3.64 -0.82
C ASP A 672 34.14 -3.45 -0.10
N ASP A 673 34.86 -2.37 -0.38
CA ASP A 673 36.22 -2.11 0.17
C ASP A 673 36.21 -1.99 1.69
N TYR A 674 35.13 -1.43 2.23
CA TYR A 674 34.97 -1.27 3.66
C TYR A 674 34.07 -2.30 4.32
N ASN A 675 33.45 -3.22 3.54
CA ASN A 675 32.53 -4.26 4.03
C ASN A 675 31.39 -3.69 4.88
N LEU A 676 30.76 -2.63 4.40
CA LEU A 676 29.76 -1.87 5.17
C LEU A 676 28.51 -2.70 5.51
N GLY A 677 28.22 -3.78 4.78
CA GLY A 677 27.14 -4.71 5.09
C GLY A 677 27.29 -5.45 6.43
N GLU A 678 28.52 -5.58 6.94
CA GLU A 678 28.79 -6.21 8.25
C GLU A 678 28.96 -5.17 9.38
N ALA A 679 28.79 -3.89 9.08
CA ALA A 679 28.93 -2.81 10.06
C ALA A 679 27.66 -2.64 10.92
N GLU A 680 27.85 -2.06 12.11
CA GLU A 680 26.77 -1.44 12.86
C GLU A 680 26.63 0.02 12.44
N LEU A 681 25.41 0.43 12.03
CA LEU A 681 25.09 1.81 11.67
C LEU A 681 24.81 2.61 12.94
N ILE A 682 25.62 3.61 13.22
CA ILE A 682 25.41 4.59 14.28
C ILE A 682 25.17 5.96 13.61
N GLY A 683 23.90 6.29 13.39
CA GLY A 683 23.53 7.52 12.71
C GLY A 683 23.86 8.78 13.50
N TRP A 684 23.90 9.92 12.85
CA TRP A 684 24.10 11.24 13.48
C TRP A 684 23.01 11.58 14.53
N TRP A 685 21.88 10.87 14.51
CA TRP A 685 20.77 10.99 15.47
C TRP A 685 20.93 10.12 16.71
N ASP A 686 21.87 9.19 16.71
CA ASP A 686 22.13 8.23 17.80
C ASP A 686 23.09 8.84 18.83
N ASP A 687 22.72 8.83 20.10
CA ASP A 687 23.53 9.38 21.19
C ASP A 687 24.87 8.64 21.36
N ARG A 688 25.00 7.41 20.82
CA ARG A 688 26.23 6.62 20.80
C ARG A 688 27.25 7.09 19.76
N ASN A 689 26.84 7.95 18.83
CA ASN A 689 27.75 8.48 17.82
C ASN A 689 28.89 9.26 18.47
N ASP A 690 30.12 8.84 18.18
CA ASP A 690 31.33 9.42 18.77
C ASP A 690 31.86 10.62 17.98
N VAL A 691 31.39 10.82 16.75
CA VAL A 691 31.81 11.94 15.91
C VAL A 691 31.18 13.24 16.36
N VAL A 692 31.99 14.23 16.63
CA VAL A 692 31.56 15.60 16.94
C VAL A 692 32.05 16.53 15.84
N LEU A 693 31.15 17.30 15.28
CA LEU A 693 31.41 18.27 14.23
C LEU A 693 31.28 19.68 14.78
N SER A 694 32.20 20.58 14.38
CA SER A 694 32.15 21.99 14.78
C SER A 694 31.03 22.75 14.06
N ASN A 695 30.57 22.25 12.90
CA ASN A 695 29.56 22.91 12.07
C ASN A 695 28.23 22.14 12.06
N PRO A 696 27.12 22.75 12.50
CA PRO A 696 25.81 22.11 12.57
C PRO A 696 25.13 21.88 11.20
N ALA A 697 25.65 22.47 10.12
CA ALA A 697 25.16 22.20 8.76
C ALA A 697 25.64 20.85 8.21
N VAL A 698 26.65 20.26 8.87
CA VAL A 698 27.26 18.99 8.49
C VAL A 698 26.78 17.88 9.42
N ARG A 699 26.59 16.69 8.90
CA ARG A 699 26.23 15.48 9.67
C ARG A 699 27.24 14.37 9.39
N ALA A 700 27.48 13.52 10.38
CA ALA A 700 28.35 12.37 10.26
C ALA A 700 27.68 11.12 10.83
N THR A 701 27.69 10.04 10.07
CA THR A 701 27.21 8.71 10.45
C THR A 701 28.40 7.75 10.50
N GLU A 702 28.46 6.92 11.53
CA GLU A 702 29.49 5.91 11.71
C GLU A 702 28.99 4.54 11.25
N TYR A 703 29.82 3.83 10.53
CA TYR A 703 29.73 2.42 10.23
C TYR A 703 30.81 1.70 11.03
N ILE A 704 30.40 1.07 12.13
CA ILE A 704 31.34 0.46 13.07
C ILE A 704 31.59 -0.99 12.67
N LEU A 705 32.84 -1.31 12.39
CA LEU A 705 33.35 -2.66 12.15
C LEU A 705 34.21 -3.09 13.36
N LYS A 706 34.65 -4.35 13.35
CA LYS A 706 35.39 -4.93 14.49
C LYS A 706 36.63 -4.13 14.90
N ASP A 707 37.37 -3.61 13.95
CA ASP A 707 38.73 -3.03 14.11
C ASP A 707 38.85 -1.64 13.47
N LYS A 708 37.83 -1.15 12.80
CA LYS A 708 37.82 0.14 12.11
C LYS A 708 36.43 0.75 12.10
N LYS A 709 36.36 2.04 11.83
CA LYS A 709 35.12 2.77 11.58
C LYS A 709 35.23 3.42 10.20
N TYR A 710 34.15 3.35 9.43
CA TYR A 710 33.94 4.22 8.29
C TYR A 710 33.02 5.35 8.74
N VAL A 711 33.34 6.59 8.38
CA VAL A 711 32.55 7.77 8.77
C VAL A 711 32.09 8.47 7.50
N ALA A 712 30.78 8.40 7.22
CA ALA A 712 30.16 9.15 6.17
C ALA A 712 29.85 10.57 6.65
N VAL A 713 30.38 11.59 5.96
CA VAL A 713 30.21 13.00 6.29
C VAL A 713 29.53 13.72 5.13
N ALA A 714 28.45 14.44 5.41
CA ALA A 714 27.71 15.17 4.41
C ALA A 714 27.30 16.59 4.85
N ASN A 715 27.39 17.51 3.90
CA ASN A 715 26.88 18.87 4.02
C ASN A 715 25.42 18.95 3.59
N PHE A 716 24.55 19.43 4.48
CA PHE A 716 23.10 19.61 4.24
C PHE A 716 22.71 21.05 3.91
N SER A 717 23.68 21.93 3.68
CA SER A 717 23.41 23.28 3.19
C SER A 717 23.71 23.43 1.71
N SER A 718 23.25 24.53 1.11
CA SER A 718 23.55 24.89 -0.29
C SER A 718 24.94 25.47 -0.50
N ASP A 719 25.58 25.89 0.59
CA ASP A 719 26.89 26.58 0.54
C ASP A 719 28.02 25.64 0.95
N GLU A 720 29.22 25.87 0.45
CA GLU A 720 30.43 25.20 0.92
C GLU A 720 30.63 25.44 2.41
N GLN A 721 30.98 24.37 3.16
CA GLN A 721 31.10 24.39 4.61
C GLN A 721 32.48 23.88 5.05
N GLU A 722 33.06 24.53 6.04
CA GLU A 722 34.19 24.02 6.78
C GLU A 722 33.71 23.40 8.10
N THR A 723 34.27 22.26 8.46
CA THR A 723 34.03 21.63 9.77
C THR A 723 35.29 20.98 10.30
N GLU A 724 35.44 21.04 11.61
CA GLU A 724 36.45 20.26 12.32
C GLU A 724 35.77 18.97 12.83
N ILE A 725 36.46 17.84 12.71
CA ILE A 725 35.96 16.52 13.12
C ILE A 725 36.73 16.10 14.37
N TYR A 726 36.01 15.84 15.45
CA TYR A 726 36.53 15.32 16.68
C TYR A 726 35.90 13.96 17.00
N MET A 727 36.67 13.08 17.62
CA MET A 727 36.13 11.83 18.17
C MET A 727 36.05 11.93 19.69
N LYS A 728 34.92 11.49 20.26
CA LYS A 728 34.75 11.39 21.71
C LYS A 728 35.68 10.30 22.27
N GLY A 729 36.24 10.49 23.46
CA GLY A 729 37.08 9.52 24.17
C GLY A 729 38.56 9.75 24.04
N ASP A 730 39.36 8.87 24.69
CA ASP A 730 40.84 8.98 24.78
C ASP A 730 41.57 8.12 23.74
N GLU A 731 40.88 7.49 22.80
CA GLU A 731 41.45 6.64 21.78
C GLU A 731 42.12 7.49 20.69
N ARG A 732 43.21 6.97 20.13
CA ARG A 732 43.92 7.62 19.02
C ARG A 732 43.44 7.03 17.72
N TYR A 733 42.96 7.86 16.79
CA TYR A 733 42.52 7.49 15.46
C TYR A 733 43.53 8.01 14.41
N SER A 734 43.70 7.25 13.35
CA SER A 734 44.30 7.72 12.10
C SER A 734 43.17 7.92 11.10
N PHE A 735 43.08 9.07 10.51
CA PHE A 735 42.06 9.39 9.50
C PHE A 735 42.65 9.17 8.10
N TYR A 736 41.83 8.65 7.22
CA TYR A 736 42.12 8.52 5.81
C TYR A 736 40.82 8.91 5.05
N ALA A 737 40.95 9.78 4.06
CA ALA A 737 39.83 10.28 3.26
C ALA A 737 40.00 9.89 1.80
N PRO A 738 39.60 8.67 1.40
CA PRO A 738 39.81 8.15 0.06
C PRO A 738 39.10 8.94 -1.03
N ASP A 739 37.90 9.44 -0.68
CA ASP A 739 36.99 10.04 -1.67
C ASP A 739 37.40 11.45 -2.13
N ILE A 740 38.31 12.09 -1.46
CA ILE A 740 38.78 13.44 -1.82
C ILE A 740 40.26 13.51 -2.22
N GLU A 741 40.97 12.37 -2.23
CA GLU A 741 42.42 12.29 -2.53
C GLU A 741 43.29 13.36 -1.85
N ARG A 742 42.81 13.93 -0.74
CA ARG A 742 43.49 14.99 0.01
C ARG A 742 43.58 14.61 1.48
N PHE A 743 44.71 14.87 2.05
CA PHE A 743 45.07 14.66 3.45
C PHE A 743 45.26 15.97 4.16
#